data_face3de63edd7932d19a4befbe840236
#
_entry.id   face3de63edd7932d19a4befbe840236
#
_cell.length_a   1.000
_cell.length_b   1.000
_cell.length_c   1.000
_cell.angle_alpha   90.00
_cell.angle_beta   90.00
_cell.angle_gamma   90.00
#
_symmetry.space_group_name_H-M   'P 1'
#
loop_
_entity.id
_entity.type
_entity.pdbx_description
1 polymer ?
#
loop_
_entity_poly.entity_id
_entity_poly.type
_entity_poly.pdbx_seq_one_letter_code
_entity_poly.pdbx_strand_id
1 'polypeptide(L)'
;MTTHVVAETMTTHVGVEMTMTHVAAETMTTHVAVETMTTHVAVETERIKKFQRMTKKKEDVLVDVVKKNGGTNMYELFMPDKNHLTKYLFFTGKGGVGKTSIACATAVKLADEGKKVLLISTDPASNLQDVFDKKLDNKGVKIDEVSGLTVLNLDPIEAAEEYKESVISPYRGKLPQSVIANMEEQLSGSCTVEIAAFNEFSNFITDSEISEKYDNIIFDTAPTGHTLRMLQLPSAWSGFISENTHGASCLGQLSGLESKKDIYKKAVETLSDKNLTTLILVTRAEETPIKEAMRASQELAQLDINNQIMIINGVLTEPTDEVSKNLFNKQQNALKDMPEHLRSMKTYIVHLRAYNVVGIDNIRTLFTDDKIYDDVEKSEVDRLPHLREVIDDLYKNGRKVIFTMGKGGVGKTTVAAAIAMGMAEKGVKVNLATTDPAAHLKYVISENKNISMSRIDEKEELKKYQDEVLSKARETMSEDDLEYIKEDLRSPCTQEIAVFRAFAEIVDECDDKVVVIDTAPTGHTLLLLDSSQSYHKEVQRTQGGNIPESVKNLLPRLRSDETEVVIVTLAEATPVYEALRLEDDLKRANIPVKWWIINSSLYKANSTDKLLAAKGNEEVKWIKKVEEHSNGNFAVIEWKADEIKGEKLKELF
;
A
#
# COMPACT_ATOMS: atom_id res chain seq x y z
N MET A 1 65.84 23.66 -5.44
CA MET A 1 66.20 23.17 -4.09
C MET A 1 67.41 22.26 -4.07
N THR A 2 67.92 21.88 -5.18
CA THR A 2 69.11 20.95 -5.30
C THR A 2 70.48 21.66 -5.34
N THR A 3 70.51 22.98 -5.42
CA THR A 3 71.75 23.76 -5.52
C THR A 3 72.21 24.38 -4.19
N HIS A 4 71.46 24.38 -3.16
CA HIS A 4 71.81 24.96 -1.84
C HIS A 4 72.39 23.94 -0.84
N VAL A 5 72.25 22.64 -1.09
CA VAL A 5 72.75 21.57 -0.18
C VAL A 5 74.17 21.17 -0.46
N VAL A 6 74.78 21.62 -1.59
CA VAL A 6 76.13 21.23 -2.00
C VAL A 6 77.25 22.18 -1.46
N ALA A 7 76.86 23.33 -0.85
CA ALA A 7 77.84 24.35 -0.46
C ALA A 7 78.22 24.37 1.03
N GLU A 8 77.70 23.57 1.89
CA GLU A 8 77.88 23.71 3.35
C GLU A 8 78.24 22.43 4.10
N THR A 9 78.95 21.47 3.59
CA THR A 9 79.52 20.47 4.52
C THR A 9 80.65 19.63 3.85
N MET A 10 81.83 20.14 3.85
CA MET A 10 83.04 19.35 3.77
C MET A 10 83.60 19.03 5.17
N THR A 11 82.90 18.43 6.03
CA THR A 11 83.44 17.93 7.32
C THR A 11 82.57 16.78 7.86
N THR A 12 82.78 15.66 7.35
CA THR A 12 82.41 14.30 7.79
C THR A 12 81.67 13.53 6.69
N HIS A 13 82.42 12.61 6.10
CA HIS A 13 81.93 11.72 5.04
C HIS A 13 80.66 10.92 5.40
N VAL A 14 80.39 10.71 6.67
CA VAL A 14 79.26 9.94 7.17
C VAL A 14 77.93 10.77 7.20
N GLY A 15 78.05 12.09 7.37
CA GLY A 15 76.85 12.98 7.42
C GLY A 15 76.30 13.28 6.03
N VAL A 16 77.12 13.30 4.99
CA VAL A 16 76.75 13.57 3.60
C VAL A 16 76.06 12.35 2.95
N GLU A 17 76.50 11.13 3.27
CA GLU A 17 75.82 9.90 2.79
C GLU A 17 74.46 9.69 3.42
N MET A 18 74.30 10.02 4.73
CA MET A 18 72.93 9.92 5.36
C MET A 18 71.96 10.95 4.81
N THR A 19 72.41 12.19 4.49
CA THR A 19 71.50 13.22 3.90
C THR A 19 71.19 12.91 2.43
N MET A 20 72.12 12.38 1.65
CA MET A 20 71.83 11.97 0.27
C MET A 20 70.89 10.74 0.19
N THR A 21 71.02 9.77 1.10
CA THR A 21 70.17 8.63 1.15
C THR A 21 68.77 9.03 1.60
N HIS A 22 68.61 10.03 2.49
CA HIS A 22 67.26 10.51 2.93
C HIS A 22 66.55 11.28 1.82
N VAL A 23 67.20 12.17 1.10
CA VAL A 23 66.68 12.92 -0.05
C VAL A 23 66.36 11.99 -1.23
N ALA A 24 67.16 10.95 -1.47
CA ALA A 24 66.93 9.94 -2.49
C ALA A 24 65.73 9.03 -2.12
N ALA A 25 65.54 8.73 -0.82
CA ALA A 25 64.38 7.94 -0.33
C ALA A 25 63.07 8.73 -0.41
N GLU A 26 63.06 10.02 -0.10
CA GLU A 26 61.87 10.88 -0.23
C GLU A 26 61.49 11.10 -1.70
N THR A 27 62.48 11.29 -2.62
CA THR A 27 62.18 11.41 -4.06
C THR A 27 61.74 10.08 -4.68
N MET A 28 62.23 8.94 -4.23
CA MET A 28 61.72 7.64 -4.66
C MET A 28 60.31 7.38 -4.12
N THR A 29 60.02 7.75 -2.86
CA THR A 29 58.68 7.55 -2.28
C THR A 29 57.63 8.43 -2.96
N THR A 30 57.98 9.67 -3.31
CA THR A 30 57.09 10.57 -4.08
C THR A 30 56.92 10.09 -5.52
N HIS A 31 57.92 9.53 -6.17
CA HIS A 31 57.82 9.00 -7.54
C HIS A 31 56.95 7.73 -7.57
N VAL A 32 57.12 6.82 -6.63
CA VAL A 32 56.27 5.62 -6.48
C VAL A 32 54.83 5.99 -6.11
N ALA A 33 54.60 7.01 -5.27
CA ALA A 33 53.25 7.49 -4.93
C ALA A 33 52.55 8.15 -6.14
N VAL A 34 53.29 8.90 -6.97
CA VAL A 34 52.75 9.51 -8.20
C VAL A 34 52.48 8.45 -9.28
N GLU A 35 53.33 7.44 -9.44
CA GLU A 35 53.07 6.32 -10.36
C GLU A 35 51.92 5.44 -9.90
N THR A 36 51.79 5.17 -8.60
CA THR A 36 50.61 4.44 -8.06
C THR A 36 49.32 5.24 -8.18
N MET A 37 49.33 6.56 -7.96
CA MET A 37 48.16 7.41 -8.21
C MET A 37 47.81 7.48 -9.70
N THR A 38 48.81 7.61 -10.59
CA THR A 38 48.53 7.64 -12.04
C THR A 38 48.01 6.30 -12.56
N THR A 39 48.53 5.19 -12.07
CA THR A 39 48.01 3.85 -12.39
C THR A 39 46.61 3.64 -11.80
N HIS A 40 46.31 4.13 -10.60
CA HIS A 40 44.97 4.04 -9.99
C HIS A 40 43.94 4.87 -10.77
N VAL A 41 44.29 6.10 -11.14
CA VAL A 41 43.48 6.98 -11.99
C VAL A 41 43.28 6.38 -13.39
N ALA A 42 44.32 5.77 -13.98
CA ALA A 42 44.21 5.11 -15.28
C ALA A 42 43.29 3.88 -15.22
N VAL A 43 43.40 3.05 -14.16
CA VAL A 43 42.53 1.87 -13.94
C VAL A 43 41.07 2.30 -13.69
N GLU A 44 40.84 3.36 -12.91
CA GLU A 44 39.52 3.88 -12.65
C GLU A 44 38.88 4.52 -13.90
N THR A 45 39.68 5.24 -14.68
CA THR A 45 39.26 5.79 -15.97
C THR A 45 38.90 4.68 -16.99
N GLU A 46 39.67 3.59 -17.03
CA GLU A 46 39.34 2.41 -17.83
C GLU A 46 38.09 1.68 -17.32
N ARG A 47 37.91 1.60 -16.02
CA ARG A 47 36.63 1.08 -15.40
C ARG A 47 35.44 1.92 -15.78
N ILE A 48 35.55 3.25 -15.69
CA ILE A 48 34.48 4.19 -16.08
C ILE A 48 34.18 4.08 -17.58
N LYS A 49 35.23 4.02 -18.44
CA LYS A 49 35.03 3.80 -19.88
C LYS A 49 34.45 2.43 -20.20
N LYS A 50 34.81 1.39 -19.46
CA LYS A 50 34.22 0.05 -19.61
C LYS A 50 32.76 0.03 -19.15
N PHE A 51 32.44 0.72 -18.06
CA PHE A 51 31.08 0.90 -17.58
C PHE A 51 30.24 1.71 -18.57
N GLN A 52 30.77 2.81 -19.11
CA GLN A 52 30.10 3.62 -20.16
C GLN A 52 29.92 2.84 -21.48
N ARG A 53 30.90 1.98 -21.85
CA ARG A 53 30.74 1.08 -23.01
C ARG A 53 29.72 -0.02 -22.75
N MET A 54 29.63 -0.53 -21.51
CA MET A 54 28.62 -1.53 -21.14
C MET A 54 27.20 -0.92 -21.08
N THR A 55 27.05 0.33 -20.57
CA THR A 55 25.78 1.06 -20.59
C THR A 55 25.37 1.39 -22.02
N LYS A 56 26.27 1.91 -22.84
CA LYS A 56 26.00 2.20 -24.25
C LYS A 56 25.68 0.93 -25.05
N LYS A 57 26.40 -0.18 -24.79
CA LYS A 57 26.09 -1.48 -25.41
C LYS A 57 24.76 -2.06 -24.92
N LYS A 58 24.35 -1.78 -23.67
CA LYS A 58 23.02 -2.11 -23.15
C LYS A 58 21.95 -1.22 -23.79
N GLU A 59 22.23 0.08 -23.97
CA GLU A 59 21.34 1.01 -24.70
C GLU A 59 21.20 0.62 -26.17
N ASP A 60 22.28 0.30 -26.86
CA ASP A 60 22.25 -0.15 -28.26
C ASP A 60 21.54 -1.50 -28.41
N VAL A 61 21.70 -2.44 -27.45
CA VAL A 61 20.95 -3.71 -27.42
C VAL A 61 19.48 -3.47 -27.09
N LEU A 62 19.16 -2.52 -26.19
CA LEU A 62 17.77 -2.12 -25.92
C LEU A 62 17.12 -1.49 -27.16
N VAL A 63 17.83 -0.59 -27.83
CA VAL A 63 17.36 0.06 -29.08
C VAL A 63 17.21 -0.97 -30.20
N ASP A 64 18.08 -1.96 -30.31
CA ASP A 64 17.96 -3.03 -31.32
C ASP A 64 16.88 -4.07 -30.96
N VAL A 65 16.65 -4.36 -29.68
CA VAL A 65 15.51 -5.19 -29.21
C VAL A 65 14.19 -4.43 -29.39
N VAL A 66 14.18 -3.14 -29.09
CA VAL A 66 13.02 -2.25 -29.33
C VAL A 66 12.75 -2.08 -30.83
N LYS A 67 13.79 -1.96 -31.67
CA LYS A 67 13.64 -1.87 -33.14
C LYS A 67 13.30 -3.19 -33.82
N LYS A 68 13.73 -4.34 -33.26
CA LYS A 68 13.43 -5.67 -33.84
C LYS A 68 12.07 -6.24 -33.44
N ASN A 69 11.51 -5.82 -32.30
CA ASN A 69 10.26 -6.39 -31.77
C ASN A 69 9.17 -5.33 -31.51
N GLY A 70 9.26 -4.11 -32.03
CA GLY A 70 8.26 -3.06 -31.77
C GLY A 70 7.83 -3.06 -30.30
N GLY A 71 8.57 -2.43 -29.41
CA GLY A 71 8.64 -2.52 -27.95
C GLY A 71 7.38 -2.73 -27.09
N THR A 72 6.20 -2.89 -27.69
CA THR A 72 4.92 -3.18 -27.02
C THR A 72 4.24 -4.46 -27.53
N ASN A 73 4.77 -5.12 -28.54
CA ASN A 73 4.17 -6.34 -29.14
C ASN A 73 4.42 -7.65 -28.36
N MET A 74 4.91 -7.58 -27.12
CA MET A 74 5.15 -8.80 -26.34
C MET A 74 3.91 -9.28 -25.59
N TYR A 75 2.95 -8.43 -25.31
CA TYR A 75 1.71 -8.76 -24.59
C TYR A 75 0.48 -8.33 -25.38
N GLU A 76 -0.56 -9.15 -25.35
CA GLU A 76 -1.85 -8.87 -25.97
C GLU A 76 -2.66 -7.85 -25.14
N LEU A 77 -3.52 -7.09 -25.79
CA LEU A 77 -4.50 -6.25 -25.11
C LEU A 77 -5.51 -7.11 -24.35
N PHE A 78 -5.88 -6.66 -23.16
CA PHE A 78 -6.93 -7.33 -22.39
C PHE A 78 -8.30 -7.03 -23.00
N MET A 79 -8.97 -8.08 -23.46
CA MET A 79 -10.29 -8.02 -24.08
C MET A 79 -11.20 -9.09 -23.44
N PRO A 80 -12.03 -8.71 -22.44
CA PRO A 80 -12.83 -9.66 -21.65
C PRO A 80 -13.69 -10.63 -22.48
N ASP A 81 -14.24 -10.16 -23.58
CA ASP A 81 -15.06 -10.92 -24.51
C ASP A 81 -14.30 -11.99 -25.29
N LYS A 82 -12.99 -11.83 -25.49
CA LYS A 82 -12.13 -12.75 -26.25
C LYS A 82 -11.27 -13.69 -25.41
N ASN A 83 -11.13 -13.39 -24.12
CA ASN A 83 -10.17 -14.09 -23.27
C ASN A 83 -10.71 -15.35 -22.58
N HIS A 84 -11.91 -15.83 -22.93
CA HIS A 84 -12.53 -17.04 -22.38
C HIS A 84 -12.47 -17.09 -20.84
N LEU A 85 -12.96 -16.04 -20.20
CA LEU A 85 -12.97 -15.92 -18.74
C LEU A 85 -13.99 -16.90 -18.13
N THR A 86 -13.66 -17.42 -16.95
CA THR A 86 -14.53 -18.31 -16.18
C THR A 86 -15.71 -17.59 -15.54
N LYS A 87 -16.55 -18.31 -14.84
CA LYS A 87 -17.74 -17.77 -14.19
C LYS A 87 -17.41 -16.79 -13.05
N TYR A 88 -16.46 -17.15 -12.20
CA TYR A 88 -16.00 -16.34 -11.07
C TYR A 88 -14.69 -15.68 -11.40
N LEU A 89 -14.64 -14.36 -11.30
CA LEU A 89 -13.47 -13.54 -11.62
C LEU A 89 -13.07 -12.74 -10.37
N PHE A 90 -11.85 -12.93 -9.90
CA PHE A 90 -11.32 -12.23 -8.74
C PHE A 90 -10.23 -11.27 -9.16
N PHE A 91 -10.46 -9.97 -9.04
CA PHE A 91 -9.48 -8.93 -9.30
C PHE A 91 -8.70 -8.61 -8.04
N THR A 92 -7.41 -8.89 -8.01
CA THR A 92 -6.52 -8.63 -6.88
C THR A 92 -5.26 -7.88 -7.32
N GLY A 93 -4.57 -7.26 -6.39
CA GLY A 93 -3.34 -6.49 -6.63
C GLY A 93 -3.16 -5.39 -5.59
N LYS A 94 -1.99 -4.74 -5.62
CA LYS A 94 -1.66 -3.64 -4.72
C LYS A 94 -2.67 -2.48 -4.85
N GLY A 95 -2.80 -1.68 -3.79
CA GLY A 95 -3.58 -0.44 -3.85
C GLY A 95 -3.08 0.51 -4.95
N GLY A 96 -3.99 1.15 -5.69
CA GLY A 96 -3.67 2.14 -6.72
C GLY A 96 -3.27 1.59 -8.10
N VAL A 97 -3.26 0.28 -8.32
CA VAL A 97 -2.93 -0.32 -9.64
C VAL A 97 -4.09 -0.27 -10.65
N GLY A 98 -5.30 0.10 -10.23
CA GLY A 98 -6.49 0.18 -11.09
C GLY A 98 -7.36 -1.07 -11.11
N LYS A 99 -7.36 -1.88 -10.04
CA LYS A 99 -8.23 -3.06 -9.90
C LYS A 99 -9.69 -2.75 -10.20
N THR A 100 -10.25 -1.81 -9.45
CA THR A 100 -11.66 -1.39 -9.55
C THR A 100 -12.01 -0.93 -10.96
N SER A 101 -11.16 -0.11 -11.58
CA SER A 101 -11.39 0.37 -12.95
C SER A 101 -11.46 -0.77 -13.97
N ILE A 102 -10.54 -1.74 -13.87
CA ILE A 102 -10.50 -2.90 -14.78
C ILE A 102 -11.66 -3.86 -14.48
N ALA A 103 -12.00 -4.09 -13.21
CA ALA A 103 -13.15 -4.90 -12.83
C ALA A 103 -14.46 -4.31 -13.35
N CYS A 104 -14.68 -3.00 -13.17
CA CYS A 104 -15.85 -2.28 -13.69
C CYS A 104 -15.92 -2.35 -15.22
N ALA A 105 -14.81 -2.08 -15.92
CA ALA A 105 -14.78 -2.14 -17.38
C ALA A 105 -15.01 -3.58 -17.90
N THR A 106 -14.50 -4.59 -17.19
CA THR A 106 -14.76 -5.99 -17.51
C THR A 106 -16.26 -6.31 -17.33
N ALA A 107 -16.88 -5.87 -16.22
CA ALA A 107 -18.28 -6.09 -15.95
C ALA A 107 -19.18 -5.43 -17.00
N VAL A 108 -18.91 -4.17 -17.32
CA VAL A 108 -19.66 -3.41 -18.34
C VAL A 108 -19.49 -4.05 -19.72
N LYS A 109 -18.25 -4.42 -20.12
CA LYS A 109 -18.00 -5.05 -21.41
C LYS A 109 -18.74 -6.38 -21.57
N LEU A 110 -18.71 -7.24 -20.53
CA LEU A 110 -19.42 -8.51 -20.57
C LEU A 110 -20.96 -8.32 -20.59
N ALA A 111 -21.47 -7.33 -19.88
CA ALA A 111 -22.89 -7.01 -19.90
C ALA A 111 -23.34 -6.41 -21.24
N ASP A 112 -22.54 -5.53 -21.84
CA ASP A 112 -22.80 -5.01 -23.20
C ASP A 112 -22.79 -6.11 -24.28
N GLU A 113 -22.10 -7.26 -24.03
CA GLU A 113 -22.15 -8.46 -24.86
C GLU A 113 -23.37 -9.36 -24.55
N GLY A 114 -24.31 -8.89 -23.73
CA GLY A 114 -25.57 -9.56 -23.41
C GLY A 114 -25.52 -10.56 -22.26
N LYS A 115 -24.43 -10.62 -21.50
CA LYS A 115 -24.32 -11.48 -20.32
C LYS A 115 -24.99 -10.84 -19.10
N LYS A 116 -25.49 -11.68 -18.21
CA LYS A 116 -25.94 -11.23 -16.87
C LYS A 116 -24.74 -11.22 -15.94
N VAL A 117 -24.35 -10.04 -15.47
CA VAL A 117 -23.14 -9.85 -14.67
C VAL A 117 -23.48 -9.30 -13.29
N LEU A 118 -22.87 -9.90 -12.26
CA LEU A 118 -22.87 -9.39 -10.91
C LEU A 118 -21.45 -8.90 -10.58
N LEU A 119 -21.33 -7.61 -10.28
CA LEU A 119 -20.08 -7.00 -9.80
C LEU A 119 -20.18 -6.72 -8.31
N ILE A 120 -19.28 -7.30 -7.52
CA ILE A 120 -19.24 -7.21 -6.06
C ILE A 120 -17.94 -6.53 -5.64
N SER A 121 -18.00 -5.47 -4.85
CA SER A 121 -16.83 -5.02 -4.12
C SER A 121 -16.81 -5.59 -2.71
N THR A 122 -15.65 -6.14 -2.34
CA THR A 122 -15.35 -6.58 -0.97
C THR A 122 -14.35 -5.62 -0.29
N ASP A 123 -14.05 -4.50 -0.91
CA ASP A 123 -13.19 -3.45 -0.33
C ASP A 123 -14.05 -2.51 0.51
N PRO A 124 -13.84 -2.41 1.84
CA PRO A 124 -14.59 -1.47 2.70
C PRO A 124 -14.45 -0.01 2.24
N ALA A 125 -13.32 0.32 1.60
CA ALA A 125 -13.07 1.62 0.99
C ALA A 125 -13.49 1.65 -0.50
N SER A 126 -14.52 0.91 -0.87
CA SER A 126 -14.98 0.76 -2.24
C SER A 126 -15.33 2.09 -2.91
N ASN A 127 -14.92 2.22 -4.16
CA ASN A 127 -15.22 3.38 -5.01
C ASN A 127 -16.26 3.07 -6.09
N LEU A 128 -16.93 1.93 -6.03
CA LEU A 128 -17.94 1.58 -7.04
C LEU A 128 -19.06 2.63 -7.12
N GLN A 129 -19.46 3.22 -5.99
CA GLN A 129 -20.45 4.30 -5.97
C GLN A 129 -19.99 5.51 -6.78
N ASP A 130 -18.70 5.89 -6.65
CA ASP A 130 -18.12 7.02 -7.38
C ASP A 130 -17.95 6.69 -8.88
N VAL A 131 -17.65 5.42 -9.20
CA VAL A 131 -17.45 4.95 -10.58
C VAL A 131 -18.76 4.91 -11.36
N PHE A 132 -19.86 4.46 -10.74
CA PHE A 132 -21.18 4.33 -11.37
C PHE A 132 -22.11 5.52 -11.09
N ASP A 133 -21.69 6.49 -10.26
CA ASP A 133 -22.50 7.62 -9.80
C ASP A 133 -23.86 7.18 -9.25
N LYS A 134 -23.85 6.08 -8.48
CA LYS A 134 -25.07 5.50 -7.86
C LYS A 134 -24.78 5.05 -6.44
N LYS A 135 -25.75 5.27 -5.54
CA LYS A 135 -25.70 4.70 -4.20
C LYS A 135 -25.91 3.18 -4.30
N LEU A 136 -24.97 2.43 -3.77
CA LEU A 136 -24.97 0.97 -3.73
C LEU A 136 -25.32 0.45 -2.33
N ASP A 137 -25.80 -0.80 -2.27
CA ASP A 137 -26.14 -1.51 -1.05
C ASP A 137 -25.68 -2.98 -1.11
N ASN A 138 -25.92 -3.72 -0.02
CA ASN A 138 -25.61 -5.16 0.07
C ASN A 138 -26.59 -6.05 -0.73
N LYS A 139 -27.70 -5.51 -1.25
CA LYS A 139 -28.72 -6.28 -2.00
C LYS A 139 -28.49 -6.27 -3.50
N GLY A 140 -27.72 -5.32 -3.98
CA GLY A 140 -27.36 -5.17 -5.38
C GLY A 140 -28.30 -4.26 -6.18
N VAL A 141 -27.71 -3.25 -6.79
CA VAL A 141 -28.37 -2.21 -7.60
C VAL A 141 -28.15 -2.49 -9.09
N LYS A 142 -29.23 -2.50 -9.86
CA LYS A 142 -29.14 -2.58 -11.32
C LYS A 142 -28.66 -1.25 -11.90
N ILE A 143 -27.77 -1.33 -12.89
CA ILE A 143 -27.27 -0.17 -13.62
C ILE A 143 -28.12 -0.01 -14.87
N ASP A 144 -28.99 1.01 -14.89
CA ASP A 144 -29.99 1.19 -15.96
C ASP A 144 -29.34 1.42 -17.34
N GLU A 145 -28.16 2.06 -17.36
CA GLU A 145 -27.40 2.37 -18.57
C GLU A 145 -26.65 1.16 -19.14
N VAL A 146 -26.60 0.03 -18.39
CA VAL A 146 -25.91 -1.20 -18.79
C VAL A 146 -26.82 -2.40 -18.54
N SER A 147 -27.53 -2.81 -19.59
CA SER A 147 -28.45 -3.95 -19.46
C SER A 147 -27.74 -5.22 -18.98
N GLY A 148 -28.30 -5.87 -17.98
CA GLY A 148 -27.74 -7.11 -17.43
C GLY A 148 -26.71 -6.93 -16.32
N LEU A 149 -26.29 -5.70 -15.99
CA LEU A 149 -25.35 -5.42 -14.92
C LEU A 149 -26.05 -5.15 -13.58
N THR A 150 -25.68 -5.88 -12.56
CA THR A 150 -26.01 -5.61 -11.14
C THR A 150 -24.71 -5.33 -10.39
N VAL A 151 -24.68 -4.28 -9.58
CA VAL A 151 -23.52 -3.89 -8.80
C VAL A 151 -23.87 -3.86 -7.32
N LEU A 152 -22.99 -4.37 -6.49
CA LEU A 152 -23.17 -4.50 -5.05
C LEU A 152 -21.88 -4.08 -4.34
N ASN A 153 -22.05 -3.39 -3.21
CA ASN A 153 -20.95 -3.08 -2.30
C ASN A 153 -21.17 -3.80 -0.99
N LEU A 154 -20.31 -4.75 -0.67
CA LEU A 154 -20.42 -5.50 0.58
C LEU A 154 -19.95 -4.61 1.73
N ASP A 155 -20.89 -4.14 2.54
CA ASP A 155 -20.61 -3.42 3.78
C ASP A 155 -20.37 -4.44 4.92
N PRO A 156 -19.14 -4.55 5.44
CA PRO A 156 -18.83 -5.53 6.46
C PRO A 156 -19.51 -5.23 7.80
N ILE A 157 -19.88 -3.97 8.08
CA ILE A 157 -20.55 -3.58 9.31
C ILE A 157 -22.01 -4.00 9.24
N GLU A 158 -22.71 -3.72 8.13
CA GLU A 158 -24.09 -4.17 7.91
C GLU A 158 -24.16 -5.71 7.93
N ALA A 159 -23.22 -6.40 7.28
CA ALA A 159 -23.11 -7.85 7.32
C ALA A 159 -22.91 -8.38 8.75
N ALA A 160 -22.11 -7.69 9.57
CA ALA A 160 -21.90 -8.07 10.97
C ALA A 160 -23.15 -7.92 11.83
N GLU A 161 -23.93 -6.84 11.64
CA GLU A 161 -25.19 -6.64 12.35
C GLU A 161 -26.24 -7.69 11.94
N GLU A 162 -26.35 -8.01 10.64
CA GLU A 162 -27.22 -9.09 10.16
C GLU A 162 -26.81 -10.46 10.72
N TYR A 163 -25.50 -10.76 10.72
CA TYR A 163 -24.96 -11.98 11.31
C TYR A 163 -25.28 -12.06 12.80
N LYS A 164 -25.00 -11.01 13.57
CA LYS A 164 -25.28 -10.91 15.00
C LYS A 164 -26.75 -11.16 15.30
N GLU A 165 -27.67 -10.50 14.56
CA GLU A 165 -29.09 -10.69 14.75
C GLU A 165 -29.53 -12.13 14.37
N SER A 166 -28.95 -12.73 13.33
CA SER A 166 -29.23 -14.12 12.95
C SER A 166 -28.85 -15.12 14.06
N VAL A 167 -27.78 -14.86 14.80
CA VAL A 167 -27.31 -15.69 15.91
C VAL A 167 -28.18 -15.47 17.17
N ILE A 168 -28.58 -14.23 17.48
CA ILE A 168 -29.25 -13.85 18.74
C ILE A 168 -30.76 -14.01 18.66
N SER A 169 -31.38 -13.71 17.51
CA SER A 169 -32.82 -13.72 17.31
C SER A 169 -33.53 -15.00 17.78
N PRO A 170 -33.00 -16.23 17.57
CA PRO A 170 -33.61 -17.45 18.05
C PRO A 170 -33.74 -17.55 19.59
N TYR A 171 -32.90 -16.78 20.31
CA TYR A 171 -32.83 -16.79 21.77
C TYR A 171 -33.58 -15.61 22.43
N ARG A 172 -33.91 -14.55 21.66
CA ARG A 172 -34.68 -13.42 22.19
C ARG A 172 -36.03 -13.90 22.74
N GLY A 173 -36.36 -13.50 23.96
CA GLY A 173 -37.55 -13.93 24.69
C GLY A 173 -37.52 -15.34 25.28
N LYS A 174 -36.47 -16.12 25.03
CA LYS A 174 -36.24 -17.45 25.63
C LYS A 174 -35.20 -17.45 26.74
N LEU A 175 -34.19 -16.57 26.63
CA LEU A 175 -33.12 -16.42 27.61
C LEU A 175 -33.27 -15.10 28.38
N PRO A 176 -32.71 -15.02 29.61
CA PRO A 176 -32.66 -13.77 30.38
C PRO A 176 -31.96 -12.66 29.61
N GLN A 177 -32.40 -11.41 29.79
CA GLN A 177 -31.84 -10.26 29.07
C GLN A 177 -30.36 -10.03 29.33
N SER A 178 -29.84 -10.40 30.51
CA SER A 178 -28.41 -10.36 30.81
C SER A 178 -27.59 -11.32 29.97
N VAL A 179 -28.15 -12.49 29.63
CA VAL A 179 -27.49 -13.46 28.75
C VAL A 179 -27.45 -12.96 27.30
N ILE A 180 -28.58 -12.39 26.85
CA ILE A 180 -28.67 -11.78 25.52
C ILE A 180 -27.66 -10.62 25.40
N ALA A 181 -27.58 -9.72 26.39
CA ALA A 181 -26.62 -8.63 26.39
C ALA A 181 -25.16 -9.13 26.35
N ASN A 182 -24.84 -10.20 27.05
CA ASN A 182 -23.52 -10.84 27.00
C ASN A 182 -23.21 -11.42 25.61
N MET A 183 -24.20 -12.04 24.95
CA MET A 183 -24.05 -12.52 23.56
C MET A 183 -23.83 -11.35 22.59
N GLU A 184 -24.59 -10.25 22.75
CA GLU A 184 -24.44 -9.04 21.93
C GLU A 184 -23.02 -8.43 22.10
N GLU A 185 -22.50 -8.40 23.31
CA GLU A 185 -21.16 -7.91 23.60
C GLU A 185 -20.08 -8.81 22.98
N GLN A 186 -20.20 -10.14 23.10
CA GLN A 186 -19.27 -11.09 22.48
C GLN A 186 -19.25 -10.98 20.97
N LEU A 187 -20.40 -10.75 20.33
CA LEU A 187 -20.54 -10.60 18.89
C LEU A 187 -20.30 -9.15 18.39
N SER A 188 -19.79 -8.25 19.22
CA SER A 188 -19.47 -6.87 18.81
C SER A 188 -18.01 -6.67 18.42
N GLY A 189 -17.19 -7.70 18.46
CA GLY A 189 -15.76 -7.65 18.15
C GLY A 189 -15.46 -7.62 16.64
N SER A 190 -14.23 -7.21 16.29
CA SER A 190 -13.73 -7.18 14.91
C SER A 190 -13.79 -8.55 14.22
N CYS A 191 -13.59 -9.64 14.96
CA CYS A 191 -13.72 -11.01 14.46
C CYS A 191 -15.11 -11.31 13.89
N THR A 192 -16.16 -10.75 14.48
CA THR A 192 -17.54 -10.91 13.97
C THR A 192 -17.71 -10.25 12.62
N VAL A 193 -17.11 -9.07 12.43
CA VAL A 193 -17.12 -8.34 11.16
C VAL A 193 -16.42 -9.15 10.06
N GLU A 194 -15.26 -9.73 10.34
CA GLU A 194 -14.53 -10.57 9.39
C GLU A 194 -15.31 -11.84 9.00
N ILE A 195 -15.90 -12.51 9.99
CA ILE A 195 -16.69 -13.74 9.74
C ILE A 195 -17.97 -13.42 8.97
N ALA A 196 -18.65 -12.35 9.29
CA ALA A 196 -19.86 -11.94 8.60
C ALA A 196 -19.57 -11.61 7.13
N ALA A 197 -18.55 -10.80 6.86
CA ALA A 197 -18.11 -10.51 5.51
C ALA A 197 -17.73 -11.77 4.74
N PHE A 198 -17.05 -12.71 5.39
CA PHE A 198 -16.68 -13.99 4.79
C PHE A 198 -17.89 -14.89 4.53
N ASN A 199 -18.89 -14.91 5.40
CA ASN A 199 -20.13 -15.65 5.18
C ASN A 199 -20.86 -15.14 3.93
N GLU A 200 -21.02 -13.81 3.80
CA GLU A 200 -21.65 -13.21 2.62
C GLU A 200 -20.86 -13.52 1.35
N PHE A 201 -19.53 -13.37 1.39
CA PHE A 201 -18.65 -13.76 0.30
C PHE A 201 -18.86 -15.23 -0.11
N SER A 202 -18.89 -16.14 0.87
CA SER A 202 -19.08 -17.58 0.61
C SER A 202 -20.45 -17.87 0.00
N ASN A 203 -21.51 -17.18 0.42
CA ASN A 203 -22.84 -17.29 -0.14
C ASN A 203 -22.84 -16.98 -1.65
N PHE A 204 -22.17 -15.87 -2.08
CA PHE A 204 -22.08 -15.53 -3.51
C PHE A 204 -21.41 -16.59 -4.38
N ILE A 205 -20.55 -17.41 -3.81
CA ILE A 205 -19.81 -18.46 -4.53
C ILE A 205 -20.54 -19.81 -4.49
N THR A 206 -21.29 -20.11 -3.40
CA THR A 206 -21.82 -21.44 -3.13
C THR A 206 -23.32 -21.55 -3.34
N ASP A 207 -24.05 -20.41 -3.33
CA ASP A 207 -25.50 -20.39 -3.53
C ASP A 207 -25.85 -20.68 -5.00
N SER A 208 -26.67 -21.71 -5.21
CA SER A 208 -27.10 -22.14 -6.55
C SER A 208 -28.02 -21.13 -7.22
N GLU A 209 -28.91 -20.45 -6.47
CA GLU A 209 -29.82 -19.46 -7.03
C GLU A 209 -29.06 -18.24 -7.57
N ILE A 210 -28.06 -17.75 -6.84
CA ILE A 210 -27.17 -16.68 -7.30
C ILE A 210 -26.37 -17.15 -8.50
N SER A 211 -25.77 -18.35 -8.40
CA SER A 211 -24.97 -18.92 -9.46
C SER A 211 -25.77 -19.08 -10.77
N GLU A 212 -26.99 -19.56 -10.74
CA GLU A 212 -27.83 -19.75 -11.93
C GLU A 212 -28.34 -18.43 -12.53
N LYS A 213 -28.46 -17.39 -11.70
CA LYS A 213 -28.99 -16.08 -12.12
C LYS A 213 -28.00 -15.28 -12.96
N TYR A 214 -26.68 -15.41 -12.74
CA TYR A 214 -25.64 -14.64 -13.41
C TYR A 214 -24.71 -15.52 -14.22
N ASP A 215 -24.33 -15.05 -15.40
CA ASP A 215 -23.33 -15.72 -16.27
C ASP A 215 -21.92 -15.52 -15.73
N ASN A 216 -21.61 -14.31 -15.23
CA ASN A 216 -20.33 -13.99 -14.58
C ASN A 216 -20.57 -13.27 -13.25
N ILE A 217 -19.77 -13.64 -12.25
CA ILE A 217 -19.70 -12.98 -10.94
C ILE A 217 -18.29 -12.46 -10.76
N ILE A 218 -18.16 -11.16 -10.61
CA ILE A 218 -16.88 -10.44 -10.59
C ILE A 218 -16.68 -9.86 -9.19
N PHE A 219 -15.54 -10.17 -8.59
CA PHE A 219 -15.13 -9.64 -7.29
C PHE A 219 -14.02 -8.61 -7.47
N ASP A 220 -14.33 -7.33 -7.16
CA ASP A 220 -13.33 -6.29 -6.94
C ASP A 220 -12.90 -6.39 -5.48
N THR A 221 -11.69 -6.88 -5.26
CA THR A 221 -11.24 -7.20 -3.90
C THR A 221 -10.43 -6.07 -3.30
N ALA A 222 -10.40 -6.01 -1.96
CA ALA A 222 -9.49 -5.19 -1.20
C ALA A 222 -8.00 -5.46 -1.61
N PRO A 223 -7.05 -4.58 -1.28
CA PRO A 223 -5.62 -4.83 -1.55
C PRO A 223 -5.15 -6.18 -1.03
N THR A 224 -4.20 -6.79 -1.71
CA THR A 224 -3.77 -8.22 -1.62
C THR A 224 -3.77 -8.84 -0.22
N GLY A 225 -3.35 -8.11 0.82
CA GLY A 225 -3.29 -8.65 2.19
C GLY A 225 -4.66 -9.07 2.75
N HIS A 226 -5.69 -8.24 2.56
CA HIS A 226 -7.06 -8.55 3.01
C HIS A 226 -7.72 -9.66 2.19
N THR A 227 -7.52 -9.62 0.88
CA THR A 227 -8.04 -10.68 0.00
C THR A 227 -7.47 -12.03 0.35
N LEU A 228 -6.15 -12.10 0.55
CA LEU A 228 -5.47 -13.32 0.98
C LEU A 228 -5.99 -13.80 2.33
N ARG A 229 -6.12 -12.91 3.31
CA ARG A 229 -6.68 -13.24 4.63
C ARG A 229 -8.08 -13.80 4.49
N MET A 230 -8.96 -13.14 3.72
CA MET A 230 -10.32 -13.60 3.46
C MET A 230 -10.36 -14.97 2.77
N LEU A 231 -9.48 -15.24 1.82
CA LEU A 231 -9.39 -16.53 1.14
C LEU A 231 -8.73 -17.64 1.98
N GLN A 232 -7.93 -17.28 2.99
CA GLN A 232 -7.34 -18.20 3.98
C GLN A 232 -8.29 -18.56 5.12
N LEU A 233 -9.24 -17.70 5.45
CA LEU A 233 -10.17 -17.88 6.56
C LEU A 233 -10.91 -19.24 6.54
N PRO A 234 -11.36 -19.79 5.40
CA PRO A 234 -12.04 -21.09 5.39
C PRO A 234 -11.22 -22.24 5.96
N SER A 235 -9.96 -22.33 5.54
CA SER A 235 -9.04 -23.38 6.03
C SER A 235 -8.62 -23.11 7.46
N ALA A 236 -8.37 -21.86 7.84
CA ALA A 236 -8.01 -21.49 9.20
C ALA A 236 -9.15 -21.77 10.20
N TRP A 237 -10.39 -21.39 9.86
CA TRP A 237 -11.55 -21.65 10.71
C TRP A 237 -11.93 -23.14 10.74
N SER A 238 -11.83 -23.85 9.63
CA SER A 238 -12.05 -25.31 9.61
C SER A 238 -11.05 -26.04 10.53
N GLY A 239 -9.78 -25.62 10.52
CA GLY A 239 -8.74 -26.12 11.45
C GLY A 239 -9.08 -25.77 12.90
N PHE A 240 -9.34 -24.50 13.18
CA PHE A 240 -9.67 -24.04 14.53
C PHE A 240 -10.90 -24.73 15.14
N ILE A 241 -11.98 -24.89 14.36
CA ILE A 241 -13.22 -25.59 14.81
C ILE A 241 -12.90 -27.07 15.13
N SER A 242 -11.99 -27.70 14.38
CA SER A 242 -11.64 -29.12 14.60
C SER A 242 -10.70 -29.33 15.79
N GLU A 243 -9.91 -28.33 16.18
CA GLU A 243 -8.91 -28.40 17.25
C GLU A 243 -9.39 -27.79 18.57
N ASN A 244 -10.47 -27.01 18.56
CA ASN A 244 -10.99 -26.34 19.76
C ASN A 244 -11.76 -27.32 20.65
N THR A 245 -11.17 -27.70 21.77
CA THR A 245 -11.73 -28.69 22.73
C THR A 245 -12.45 -28.05 23.91
N HIS A 246 -12.21 -26.77 24.21
CA HIS A 246 -12.72 -26.09 25.41
C HIS A 246 -13.81 -25.06 25.13
N GLY A 247 -14.09 -24.79 23.84
CA GLY A 247 -15.13 -23.80 23.44
C GLY A 247 -14.73 -22.34 23.71
N ALA A 248 -13.46 -22.09 24.07
CA ALA A 248 -12.95 -20.74 24.25
C ALA A 248 -12.76 -20.08 22.91
N SER A 249 -13.58 -19.07 22.62
CA SER A 249 -13.37 -18.21 21.46
C SER A 249 -13.95 -16.82 21.73
N CYS A 250 -13.39 -15.81 21.09
CA CYS A 250 -13.91 -14.44 21.09
C CYS A 250 -15.36 -14.32 20.55
N LEU A 251 -15.88 -15.39 19.94
CA LEU A 251 -17.21 -15.46 19.33
C LEU A 251 -18.26 -16.20 20.19
N GLY A 252 -17.93 -16.60 21.41
CA GLY A 252 -18.82 -17.40 22.25
C GLY A 252 -18.97 -18.85 21.75
N GLN A 253 -20.09 -19.51 22.08
CA GLN A 253 -20.29 -20.91 21.67
C GLN A 253 -20.37 -21.05 20.15
N LEU A 254 -19.47 -21.87 19.59
CA LEU A 254 -19.23 -22.10 18.15
C LEU A 254 -20.40 -22.72 17.37
N SER A 255 -21.61 -22.88 17.96
CA SER A 255 -22.76 -23.57 17.36
C SER A 255 -23.22 -23.04 16.00
N GLY A 256 -22.95 -21.76 15.69
CA GLY A 256 -23.30 -21.18 14.39
C GLY A 256 -22.29 -21.46 13.28
N LEU A 257 -21.01 -21.67 13.62
CA LEU A 257 -19.93 -21.90 12.63
C LEU A 257 -19.88 -23.36 12.15
N GLU A 258 -20.19 -24.31 13.01
CA GLU A 258 -20.20 -25.73 12.66
C GLU A 258 -21.23 -26.03 11.54
N SER A 259 -22.39 -25.35 11.57
CA SER A 259 -23.41 -25.48 10.53
C SER A 259 -22.99 -24.92 9.17
N LYS A 260 -21.93 -24.09 9.10
CA LYS A 260 -21.42 -23.48 7.86
C LYS A 260 -20.17 -24.14 7.29
N LYS A 261 -19.68 -25.20 7.93
CA LYS A 261 -18.48 -25.94 7.51
C LYS A 261 -18.57 -26.44 6.05
N ASP A 262 -19.75 -26.94 5.66
CA ASP A 262 -19.98 -27.43 4.28
C ASP A 262 -19.98 -26.29 3.25
N ILE A 263 -20.49 -25.11 3.62
CA ILE A 263 -20.45 -23.90 2.77
C ILE A 263 -19.00 -23.47 2.54
N TYR A 264 -18.20 -23.43 3.61
CA TYR A 264 -16.79 -23.05 3.50
C TYR A 264 -15.98 -24.05 2.66
N LYS A 265 -16.21 -25.34 2.85
CA LYS A 265 -15.59 -26.38 2.02
C LYS A 265 -15.95 -26.22 0.54
N LYS A 266 -17.22 -26.03 0.22
CA LYS A 266 -17.68 -25.80 -1.15
C LYS A 266 -17.09 -24.50 -1.73
N ALA A 267 -16.91 -23.44 -0.93
CA ALA A 267 -16.28 -22.21 -1.37
C ALA A 267 -14.81 -22.45 -1.77
N VAL A 268 -14.04 -23.19 -0.96
CA VAL A 268 -12.65 -23.56 -1.28
C VAL A 268 -12.59 -24.40 -2.55
N GLU A 269 -13.45 -25.41 -2.69
CA GLU A 269 -13.52 -26.26 -3.89
C GLU A 269 -13.82 -25.42 -5.15
N THR A 270 -14.75 -24.46 -5.08
CA THR A 270 -15.09 -23.58 -6.20
C THR A 270 -13.94 -22.63 -6.55
N LEU A 271 -13.26 -22.07 -5.55
CA LEU A 271 -12.10 -21.20 -5.76
C LEU A 271 -10.92 -21.92 -6.41
N SER A 272 -10.72 -23.20 -6.07
CA SER A 272 -9.62 -24.02 -6.61
C SER A 272 -9.93 -24.61 -8.00
N ASP A 273 -11.21 -24.63 -8.41
CA ASP A 273 -11.59 -25.17 -9.73
C ASP A 273 -11.25 -24.20 -10.85
N LYS A 274 -10.22 -24.55 -11.64
CA LYS A 274 -9.75 -23.77 -12.80
C LYS A 274 -10.80 -23.54 -13.89
N ASN A 275 -11.87 -24.32 -13.93
CA ASN A 275 -12.94 -24.17 -14.92
C ASN A 275 -14.01 -23.18 -14.43
N LEU A 276 -14.09 -22.95 -13.13
CA LEU A 276 -15.06 -22.06 -12.50
C LEU A 276 -14.47 -20.71 -12.12
N THR A 277 -13.21 -20.67 -11.69
CA THR A 277 -12.58 -19.49 -11.12
C THR A 277 -11.35 -19.07 -11.89
N THR A 278 -11.23 -17.78 -12.18
CA THR A 278 -10.01 -17.10 -12.67
C THR A 278 -9.61 -15.99 -11.72
N LEU A 279 -8.37 -16.05 -11.25
CA LEU A 279 -7.76 -14.97 -10.50
C LEU A 279 -7.03 -14.03 -11.44
N ILE A 280 -7.32 -12.76 -11.35
CA ILE A 280 -6.77 -11.71 -12.19
C ILE A 280 -5.89 -10.80 -11.34
N LEU A 281 -4.58 -10.95 -11.51
CA LEU A 281 -3.57 -10.12 -10.87
C LEU A 281 -3.43 -8.81 -11.63
N VAL A 282 -3.90 -7.71 -11.06
CA VAL A 282 -3.72 -6.37 -11.64
C VAL A 282 -2.46 -5.75 -11.07
N THR A 283 -1.58 -5.29 -11.96
CA THR A 283 -0.33 -4.61 -11.61
C THR A 283 -0.09 -3.40 -12.52
N ARG A 284 0.95 -2.64 -12.24
CA ARG A 284 1.49 -1.59 -13.12
C ARG A 284 2.90 -1.99 -13.53
N ALA A 285 3.39 -1.41 -14.63
CA ALA A 285 4.77 -1.61 -15.06
C ALA A 285 5.75 -0.83 -14.16
N GLU A 286 5.78 -1.19 -12.87
CA GLU A 286 6.60 -0.58 -11.82
C GLU A 286 7.13 -1.69 -10.90
N GLU A 287 8.34 -1.50 -10.36
CA GLU A 287 9.04 -2.53 -9.57
C GLU A 287 8.24 -3.02 -8.36
N THR A 288 7.71 -2.09 -7.56
CA THR A 288 6.98 -2.44 -6.33
C THR A 288 5.66 -3.16 -6.60
N PRO A 289 4.75 -2.68 -7.50
CA PRO A 289 3.55 -3.42 -7.87
C PRO A 289 3.83 -4.81 -8.44
N ILE A 290 4.89 -4.99 -9.23
CA ILE A 290 5.28 -6.29 -9.78
C ILE A 290 5.73 -7.25 -8.66
N LYS A 291 6.54 -6.78 -7.70
CA LYS A 291 6.95 -7.59 -6.54
C LYS A 291 5.76 -8.04 -5.69
N GLU A 292 4.80 -7.14 -5.46
CA GLU A 292 3.57 -7.46 -4.73
C GLU A 292 2.69 -8.47 -5.51
N ALA A 293 2.58 -8.32 -6.83
CA ALA A 293 1.88 -9.29 -7.67
C ALA A 293 2.53 -10.68 -7.61
N MET A 294 3.86 -10.73 -7.60
CA MET A 294 4.62 -11.99 -7.43
C MET A 294 4.32 -12.66 -6.10
N ARG A 295 4.36 -11.90 -5.01
CA ARG A 295 4.06 -12.39 -3.67
C ARG A 295 2.61 -12.92 -3.60
N ALA A 296 1.65 -12.12 -4.07
CA ALA A 296 0.24 -12.52 -4.09
C ALA A 296 0.00 -13.78 -4.91
N SER A 297 0.63 -13.89 -6.08
CA SER A 297 0.55 -15.09 -6.93
C SER A 297 1.01 -16.36 -6.19
N GLN A 298 2.15 -16.25 -5.48
CA GLN A 298 2.71 -17.39 -4.74
C GLN A 298 1.84 -17.78 -3.54
N GLU A 299 1.37 -16.82 -2.78
CA GLU A 299 0.51 -17.06 -1.61
C GLU A 299 -0.83 -17.67 -2.03
N LEU A 300 -1.42 -17.24 -3.16
CA LEU A 300 -2.66 -17.80 -3.70
C LEU A 300 -2.46 -19.21 -4.28
N ALA A 301 -1.30 -19.48 -4.89
CA ALA A 301 -0.96 -20.83 -5.35
C ALA A 301 -0.83 -21.82 -4.18
N GLN A 302 -0.41 -21.38 -2.99
CA GLN A 302 -0.40 -22.21 -1.77
C GLN A 302 -1.81 -22.59 -1.27
N LEU A 303 -2.84 -21.85 -1.73
CA LEU A 303 -4.25 -22.14 -1.47
C LEU A 303 -4.90 -22.94 -2.62
N ASP A 304 -4.12 -23.54 -3.50
CA ASP A 304 -4.56 -24.26 -4.70
C ASP A 304 -5.32 -23.38 -5.73
N ILE A 305 -5.21 -22.04 -5.66
CA ILE A 305 -5.79 -21.14 -6.65
C ILE A 305 -4.77 -20.91 -7.77
N ASN A 306 -4.75 -21.84 -8.73
CA ASN A 306 -3.70 -21.91 -9.75
C ASN A 306 -4.10 -21.32 -11.11
N ASN A 307 -5.39 -21.11 -11.39
CA ASN A 307 -5.82 -20.46 -12.63
C ASN A 307 -5.69 -18.93 -12.51
N GLN A 308 -4.48 -18.44 -12.80
CA GLN A 308 -4.09 -17.05 -12.63
C GLN A 308 -3.72 -16.42 -13.97
N ILE A 309 -4.15 -15.19 -14.20
CA ILE A 309 -3.72 -14.33 -15.30
C ILE A 309 -3.27 -12.99 -14.74
N MET A 310 -2.42 -12.26 -15.48
CA MET A 310 -1.94 -10.95 -15.07
C MET A 310 -2.38 -9.87 -16.06
N ILE A 311 -2.76 -8.70 -15.54
CA ILE A 311 -3.04 -7.49 -16.32
C ILE A 311 -2.09 -6.38 -15.87
N ILE A 312 -1.28 -5.89 -16.80
CA ILE A 312 -0.41 -4.74 -16.61
C ILE A 312 -1.16 -3.50 -17.06
N ASN A 313 -1.58 -2.68 -16.10
CA ASN A 313 -2.40 -1.50 -16.35
C ASN A 313 -1.54 -0.24 -16.56
N GLY A 314 -1.98 0.66 -17.43
CA GLY A 314 -1.39 1.98 -17.63
C GLY A 314 -0.09 1.95 -18.43
N VAL A 315 0.02 1.08 -19.44
CA VAL A 315 1.21 0.96 -20.27
C VAL A 315 1.23 2.09 -21.31
N LEU A 316 2.32 2.88 -21.32
CA LEU A 316 2.59 3.88 -22.33
C LEU A 316 3.27 3.24 -23.55
N THR A 317 2.82 3.56 -24.76
CA THR A 317 3.31 2.91 -26.00
C THR A 317 4.18 3.81 -26.85
N GLU A 318 3.84 5.07 -27.03
CA GLU A 318 4.46 5.98 -28.00
C GLU A 318 4.92 7.29 -27.34
N PRO A 319 6.09 7.30 -26.67
CA PRO A 319 6.60 8.49 -26.02
C PRO A 319 7.14 9.51 -27.02
N THR A 320 6.80 10.79 -26.85
CA THR A 320 7.17 11.85 -27.80
C THR A 320 8.10 12.91 -27.22
N ASP A 321 8.06 13.16 -25.90
CA ASP A 321 8.92 14.11 -25.21
C ASP A 321 9.84 13.43 -24.17
N GLU A 322 10.60 14.23 -23.41
CA GLU A 322 11.53 13.70 -22.40
C GLU A 322 10.79 13.06 -21.22
N VAL A 323 9.68 13.67 -20.76
CA VAL A 323 8.88 13.15 -19.64
C VAL A 323 8.29 11.80 -20.00
N SER A 324 7.65 11.70 -21.16
CA SER A 324 7.05 10.46 -21.66
C SER A 324 8.08 9.38 -21.95
N LYS A 325 9.27 9.74 -22.51
CA LYS A 325 10.39 8.80 -22.69
C LYS A 325 10.91 8.25 -21.39
N ASN A 326 11.02 9.09 -20.37
CA ASN A 326 11.46 8.67 -19.03
C ASN A 326 10.43 7.72 -18.39
N LEU A 327 9.13 8.02 -18.51
CA LEU A 327 8.06 7.13 -18.06
C LEU A 327 8.11 5.78 -18.78
N PHE A 328 8.20 5.82 -20.11
CA PHE A 328 8.29 4.63 -20.95
C PHE A 328 9.50 3.76 -20.56
N ASN A 329 10.69 4.37 -20.45
CA ASN A 329 11.90 3.65 -20.07
C ASN A 329 11.79 3.02 -18.68
N LYS A 330 11.20 3.73 -17.71
CA LYS A 330 10.93 3.21 -16.38
C LYS A 330 10.03 1.97 -16.43
N GLN A 331 8.95 2.04 -17.23
CA GLN A 331 8.05 0.92 -17.43
C GLN A 331 8.75 -0.28 -18.10
N GLN A 332 9.53 -0.03 -19.17
CA GLN A 332 10.26 -1.09 -19.88
C GLN A 332 11.31 -1.78 -18.98
N ASN A 333 12.00 -1.02 -18.14
CA ASN A 333 12.96 -1.58 -17.20
C ASN A 333 12.26 -2.47 -16.16
N ALA A 334 11.14 -2.04 -15.60
CA ALA A 334 10.36 -2.84 -14.66
C ALA A 334 9.84 -4.14 -15.28
N LEU A 335 9.40 -4.10 -16.53
CA LEU A 335 8.96 -5.29 -17.28
C LEU A 335 10.12 -6.22 -17.61
N LYS A 336 11.30 -5.67 -17.92
CA LYS A 336 12.51 -6.46 -18.17
C LYS A 336 13.00 -7.18 -16.92
N ASP A 337 12.87 -6.55 -15.75
CA ASP A 337 13.33 -7.10 -14.48
C ASP A 337 12.25 -7.94 -13.77
N MET A 338 11.10 -8.15 -14.43
CA MET A 338 10.00 -8.96 -13.91
C MET A 338 10.46 -10.40 -13.61
N PRO A 339 10.10 -10.96 -12.44
CA PRO A 339 10.43 -12.35 -12.06
C PRO A 339 9.93 -13.39 -13.07
N GLU A 340 10.68 -14.47 -13.27
CA GLU A 340 10.39 -15.50 -14.29
C GLU A 340 9.02 -16.19 -14.09
N HIS A 341 8.63 -16.39 -12.84
CA HIS A 341 7.30 -16.92 -12.53
C HIS A 341 6.18 -16.07 -13.14
N LEU A 342 6.24 -14.74 -13.02
CA LEU A 342 5.26 -13.85 -13.63
C LEU A 342 5.39 -13.76 -15.14
N ARG A 343 6.61 -13.88 -15.70
CA ARG A 343 6.83 -13.90 -17.16
C ARG A 343 6.19 -15.12 -17.81
N SER A 344 6.13 -16.24 -17.13
CA SER A 344 5.51 -17.48 -17.63
C SER A 344 3.99 -17.45 -17.53
N MET A 345 3.42 -16.50 -16.77
CA MET A 345 1.98 -16.35 -16.62
C MET A 345 1.36 -15.69 -17.85
N LYS A 346 0.14 -16.11 -18.20
CA LYS A 346 -0.62 -15.45 -19.26
C LYS A 346 -0.88 -13.99 -18.86
N THR A 347 -0.30 -13.07 -19.64
CA THR A 347 -0.25 -11.65 -19.31
C THR A 347 -0.86 -10.81 -20.42
N TYR A 348 -1.65 -9.82 -20.02
CA TYR A 348 -2.28 -8.83 -20.87
C TYR A 348 -1.89 -7.43 -20.45
N ILE A 349 -2.07 -6.45 -21.36
CA ILE A 349 -1.87 -5.03 -21.08
C ILE A 349 -3.16 -4.24 -21.24
N VAL A 350 -3.24 -3.13 -20.51
CA VAL A 350 -4.21 -2.04 -20.72
C VAL A 350 -3.40 -0.77 -20.90
N HIS A 351 -3.68 -0.01 -21.98
CA HIS A 351 -2.96 1.22 -22.27
C HIS A 351 -3.25 2.32 -21.25
N LEU A 352 -2.28 3.21 -21.05
CA LEU A 352 -2.46 4.43 -20.26
C LEU A 352 -3.57 5.29 -20.88
N ARG A 353 -4.45 5.82 -20.02
CA ARG A 353 -5.53 6.72 -20.44
C ARG A 353 -5.31 8.11 -19.87
N ALA A 354 -5.71 9.13 -20.62
CA ALA A 354 -5.64 10.51 -20.16
C ALA A 354 -6.73 10.85 -19.12
N TYR A 355 -7.86 10.18 -19.19
CA TYR A 355 -9.04 10.46 -18.36
C TYR A 355 -9.12 9.54 -17.12
N ASN A 356 -9.86 9.99 -16.11
CA ASN A 356 -10.25 9.16 -15.00
C ASN A 356 -11.35 8.17 -15.42
N VAL A 357 -11.23 6.90 -15.01
CA VAL A 357 -12.21 5.85 -15.32
C VAL A 357 -13.39 5.98 -14.37
N VAL A 358 -14.17 7.03 -14.53
CA VAL A 358 -15.39 7.36 -13.79
C VAL A 358 -16.50 7.68 -14.78
N GLY A 359 -17.69 7.15 -14.53
CA GLY A 359 -18.82 7.22 -15.44
C GLY A 359 -18.76 6.17 -16.56
N ILE A 360 -19.94 5.71 -16.99
CA ILE A 360 -20.09 4.55 -17.88
C ILE A 360 -19.41 4.73 -19.22
N ASP A 361 -19.44 5.95 -19.80
CA ASP A 361 -18.78 6.23 -21.07
C ASP A 361 -17.26 6.04 -21.00
N ASN A 362 -16.63 6.52 -19.92
CA ASN A 362 -15.19 6.34 -19.72
C ASN A 362 -14.84 4.86 -19.42
N ILE A 363 -15.72 4.15 -18.72
CA ILE A 363 -15.55 2.72 -18.45
C ILE A 363 -15.58 1.92 -19.76
N ARG A 364 -16.55 2.17 -20.65
CA ARG A 364 -16.69 1.50 -21.95
C ARG A 364 -15.46 1.68 -22.84
N THR A 365 -14.81 2.84 -22.76
CA THR A 365 -13.64 3.16 -23.60
C THR A 365 -12.31 2.68 -23.02
N LEU A 366 -12.28 2.07 -21.85
CA LEU A 366 -11.03 1.62 -21.24
C LEU A 366 -10.26 0.62 -22.11
N PHE A 367 -10.97 -0.28 -22.80
CA PHE A 367 -10.39 -1.32 -23.65
C PHE A 367 -10.40 -0.98 -25.14
N THR A 368 -10.74 0.26 -25.52
CA THR A 368 -10.74 0.72 -26.93
C THR A 368 -9.68 1.77 -27.15
N ASP A 369 -9.14 1.88 -28.37
CA ASP A 369 -8.07 2.84 -28.69
C ASP A 369 -8.58 4.19 -29.25
N ASP A 370 -9.89 4.45 -29.24
CA ASP A 370 -10.56 5.42 -30.09
C ASP A 370 -10.53 6.90 -29.63
N LYS A 371 -9.84 7.26 -28.54
CA LYS A 371 -9.76 8.69 -28.12
C LYS A 371 -8.55 9.39 -28.70
N ILE A 372 -8.81 10.29 -29.67
CA ILE A 372 -7.84 11.26 -30.20
C ILE A 372 -7.77 12.45 -29.21
N TYR A 373 -6.58 12.82 -28.78
CA TYR A 373 -6.33 13.91 -27.82
C TYR A 373 -5.85 15.18 -28.52
N ASP A 374 -6.49 15.56 -29.63
CA ASP A 374 -5.93 16.57 -30.54
C ASP A 374 -6.12 18.03 -30.09
N ASP A 375 -7.14 18.36 -29.29
CA ASP A 375 -7.39 19.75 -28.86
C ASP A 375 -7.84 19.80 -27.37
N VAL A 376 -6.90 19.61 -26.46
CA VAL A 376 -7.18 19.82 -25.04
C VAL A 376 -6.99 21.29 -24.70
N GLU A 377 -8.07 22.00 -24.44
CA GLU A 377 -8.03 23.37 -23.92
C GLU A 377 -7.26 23.37 -22.59
N LYS A 378 -6.17 24.17 -22.53
CA LYS A 378 -5.32 24.21 -21.34
C LYS A 378 -6.05 24.90 -20.19
N SER A 379 -6.42 24.12 -19.18
CA SER A 379 -6.91 24.68 -17.93
C SER A 379 -5.73 25.18 -17.08
N GLU A 380 -5.88 26.32 -16.40
CA GLU A 380 -4.83 26.89 -15.56
C GLU A 380 -5.12 26.68 -14.07
N VAL A 381 -4.04 26.52 -13.31
CA VAL A 381 -4.03 26.53 -11.84
C VAL A 381 -3.20 27.73 -11.39
N ASP A 382 -3.78 28.59 -10.56
CA ASP A 382 -3.16 29.85 -10.15
C ASP A 382 -1.92 29.64 -9.25
N ARG A 383 -1.90 28.55 -8.48
CA ARG A 383 -0.83 28.28 -7.52
C ARG A 383 -0.53 26.77 -7.44
N LEU A 384 0.75 26.42 -7.41
CA LEU A 384 1.26 25.06 -7.17
C LEU A 384 2.29 25.09 -6.03
N PRO A 385 1.84 25.15 -4.76
CA PRO A 385 2.73 25.28 -3.61
C PRO A 385 3.69 24.12 -3.47
N HIS A 386 4.85 24.37 -2.86
CA HIS A 386 5.88 23.36 -2.65
C HIS A 386 5.72 22.65 -1.29
N LEU A 387 6.21 21.43 -1.19
CA LEU A 387 6.24 20.66 0.07
C LEU A 387 7.02 21.38 1.18
N ARG A 388 7.97 22.25 0.82
CA ARG A 388 8.71 23.10 1.77
C ARG A 388 7.78 23.96 2.62
N GLU A 389 6.70 24.49 2.06
CA GLU A 389 5.73 25.31 2.80
C GLU A 389 5.05 24.50 3.93
N VAL A 390 4.75 23.22 3.65
CA VAL A 390 4.21 22.29 4.64
C VAL A 390 5.22 22.04 5.77
N ILE A 391 6.47 21.71 5.40
CA ILE A 391 7.55 21.42 6.37
C ILE A 391 7.83 22.66 7.24
N ASP A 392 7.83 23.86 6.64
CA ASP A 392 8.05 25.11 7.38
C ASP A 392 6.91 25.40 8.38
N ASP A 393 5.67 25.14 7.99
CA ASP A 393 4.52 25.29 8.86
C ASP A 393 4.53 24.29 10.03
N LEU A 394 4.78 23.01 9.74
CA LEU A 394 4.90 21.95 10.76
C LEU A 394 5.98 22.31 11.81
N TYR A 395 7.13 22.79 11.34
CA TYR A 395 8.23 23.19 12.21
C TYR A 395 7.88 24.43 13.05
N LYS A 396 7.32 25.48 12.43
CA LYS A 396 6.96 26.73 13.12
C LYS A 396 5.90 26.54 14.18
N ASN A 397 4.93 25.65 13.92
CA ASN A 397 3.85 25.35 14.87
C ASN A 397 4.23 24.28 15.89
N GLY A 398 5.49 23.83 15.93
CA GLY A 398 5.98 22.88 16.92
C GLY A 398 5.27 21.53 16.89
N ARG A 399 4.87 21.06 15.69
CA ARG A 399 4.24 19.75 15.54
C ARG A 399 5.22 18.64 15.91
N LYS A 400 4.81 17.76 16.82
CA LYS A 400 5.65 16.67 17.35
C LYS A 400 5.27 15.31 16.81
N VAL A 401 4.00 15.10 16.49
CA VAL A 401 3.48 13.86 15.89
C VAL A 401 2.88 14.19 14.53
N ILE A 402 3.44 13.62 13.47
CA ILE A 402 3.03 13.90 12.09
C ILE A 402 2.67 12.58 11.42
N PHE A 403 1.43 12.45 10.98
CA PHE A 403 0.96 11.30 10.22
C PHE A 403 0.89 11.62 8.74
N THR A 404 1.32 10.69 7.89
CA THR A 404 0.97 10.70 6.47
C THR A 404 -0.10 9.66 6.22
N MET A 405 -1.30 10.10 5.85
CA MET A 405 -2.47 9.25 5.62
C MET A 405 -2.97 9.39 4.17
N GLY A 406 -3.68 8.38 3.68
CA GLY A 406 -4.26 8.37 2.34
C GLY A 406 -4.35 6.97 1.75
N LYS A 407 -4.91 6.86 0.55
CA LYS A 407 -5.07 5.61 -0.19
C LYS A 407 -3.75 4.85 -0.38
N GLY A 408 -3.84 3.54 -0.58
CA GLY A 408 -2.70 2.73 -1.01
C GLY A 408 -2.12 3.18 -2.36
N GLY A 409 -0.79 3.33 -2.44
CA GLY A 409 -0.10 3.68 -3.69
C GLY A 409 0.02 5.17 -4.00
N VAL A 410 -0.47 6.09 -3.16
CA VAL A 410 -0.35 7.55 -3.38
C VAL A 410 1.02 8.12 -3.04
N GLY A 411 1.94 7.32 -2.47
CA GLY A 411 3.30 7.74 -2.13
C GLY A 411 3.48 8.25 -0.69
N LYS A 412 2.66 7.82 0.25
CA LYS A 412 2.75 8.20 1.68
C LYS A 412 4.15 8.04 2.25
N THR A 413 4.77 6.88 2.06
CA THR A 413 6.11 6.56 2.55
C THR A 413 7.18 7.54 2.04
N THR A 414 7.11 7.92 0.76
CA THR A 414 8.03 8.90 0.16
C THR A 414 7.82 10.29 0.74
N VAL A 415 6.56 10.70 0.93
CA VAL A 415 6.19 11.99 1.53
C VAL A 415 6.60 12.03 3.01
N ALA A 416 6.33 10.97 3.78
CA ALA A 416 6.77 10.86 5.18
C ALA A 416 8.30 10.99 5.30
N ALA A 417 9.04 10.30 4.44
CA ALA A 417 10.50 10.38 4.40
C ALA A 417 11.00 11.78 4.02
N ALA A 418 10.34 12.46 3.07
CA ALA A 418 10.67 13.84 2.69
C ALA A 418 10.38 14.83 3.84
N ILE A 419 9.26 14.69 4.55
CA ILE A 419 8.94 15.50 5.74
C ILE A 419 9.99 15.25 6.83
N ALA A 420 10.32 13.99 7.12
CA ALA A 420 11.33 13.62 8.11
C ALA A 420 12.71 14.21 7.77
N MET A 421 13.11 14.17 6.50
CA MET A 421 14.35 14.76 6.02
C MET A 421 14.35 16.29 6.17
N GLY A 422 13.26 16.95 5.77
CA GLY A 422 13.13 18.42 5.88
C GLY A 422 13.12 18.90 7.34
N MET A 423 12.48 18.15 8.26
CA MET A 423 12.54 18.44 9.70
C MET A 423 13.95 18.24 10.26
N ALA A 424 14.64 17.18 9.84
CA ALA A 424 16.03 16.91 10.24
C ALA A 424 17.00 17.99 9.74
N GLU A 425 16.80 18.56 8.55
CA GLU A 425 17.58 19.70 8.04
C GLU A 425 17.42 20.97 8.90
N LYS A 426 16.28 21.13 9.57
CA LYS A 426 16.05 22.21 10.55
C LYS A 426 16.70 21.92 11.92
N GLY A 427 17.44 20.81 12.05
CA GLY A 427 18.15 20.44 13.27
C GLY A 427 17.29 19.66 14.28
N VAL A 428 16.08 19.25 13.91
CA VAL A 428 15.19 18.48 14.78
C VAL A 428 15.59 17.01 14.75
N LYS A 429 15.56 16.34 15.90
CA LYS A 429 15.65 14.87 15.97
C LYS A 429 14.31 14.27 15.53
N VAL A 430 14.34 13.32 14.61
CA VAL A 430 13.14 12.70 14.04
C VAL A 430 13.17 11.20 14.22
N ASN A 431 12.05 10.60 14.60
CA ASN A 431 11.81 9.17 14.43
C ASN A 431 10.84 8.97 13.26
N LEU A 432 11.30 8.35 12.18
CA LEU A 432 10.47 7.93 11.07
C LEU A 432 9.99 6.50 11.33
N ALA A 433 8.70 6.36 11.61
CA ALA A 433 8.08 5.08 11.90
C ALA A 433 7.16 4.64 10.76
N THR A 434 6.93 3.33 10.61
CA THR A 434 5.90 2.82 9.71
C THR A 434 5.02 1.78 10.40
N THR A 435 3.72 1.86 10.12
CA THR A 435 2.75 0.84 10.48
C THR A 435 2.41 -0.08 9.29
N ASP A 436 2.99 0.18 8.11
CA ASP A 436 2.82 -0.69 6.94
C ASP A 436 3.86 -1.82 6.96
N PRO A 437 3.45 -3.09 7.14
CA PRO A 437 4.36 -4.22 7.16
C PRO A 437 5.12 -4.41 5.84
N ALA A 438 4.59 -3.89 4.73
CA ALA A 438 5.24 -3.92 3.41
C ALA A 438 6.23 -2.77 3.18
N ALA A 439 6.25 -1.75 4.04
CA ALA A 439 7.14 -0.62 3.87
C ALA A 439 8.58 -0.94 4.30
N HIS A 440 9.52 -0.60 3.44
CA HIS A 440 10.95 -0.78 3.69
C HIS A 440 11.64 0.59 3.80
N LEU A 441 11.47 1.29 4.92
CA LEU A 441 12.03 2.62 5.17
C LEU A 441 13.55 2.69 4.89
N LYS A 442 14.30 1.63 5.20
CA LYS A 442 15.76 1.56 4.95
C LYS A 442 16.16 1.73 3.48
N TYR A 443 15.25 1.46 2.54
CA TYR A 443 15.51 1.68 1.12
C TYR A 443 15.11 3.07 0.64
N VAL A 444 14.30 3.80 1.43
CA VAL A 444 13.79 5.11 1.05
C VAL A 444 14.69 6.23 1.57
N ILE A 445 15.23 6.12 2.78
CA ILE A 445 16.04 7.16 3.41
C ILE A 445 17.46 6.67 3.65
N SER A 446 18.45 7.54 3.37
CA SER A 446 19.87 7.29 3.71
C SER A 446 20.11 7.51 5.20
N GLU A 447 21.19 6.93 5.73
CA GLU A 447 21.63 7.15 7.10
C GLU A 447 21.78 8.66 7.38
N ASN A 448 21.07 9.14 8.40
CA ASN A 448 21.13 10.52 8.86
C ASN A 448 21.18 10.54 10.39
N LYS A 449 22.16 11.27 10.96
CA LYS A 449 22.39 11.35 12.41
C LYS A 449 21.19 11.88 13.22
N ASN A 450 20.31 12.63 12.57
CA ASN A 450 19.12 13.21 13.19
C ASN A 450 17.85 12.39 12.92
N ILE A 451 17.93 11.29 12.15
CA ILE A 451 16.77 10.46 11.83
C ILE A 451 17.00 9.05 12.36
N SER A 452 16.16 8.63 13.28
CA SER A 452 16.01 7.23 13.67
C SER A 452 14.84 6.60 12.91
N MET A 453 14.87 5.28 12.73
CA MET A 453 13.81 4.54 12.06
C MET A 453 13.27 3.46 12.98
N SER A 454 11.95 3.32 13.05
CA SER A 454 11.26 2.26 13.76
C SER A 454 10.20 1.60 12.87
N ARG A 455 9.89 0.34 13.18
CA ARG A 455 8.88 -0.44 12.48
C ARG A 455 8.15 -1.31 13.50
N ILE A 456 6.85 -1.40 13.38
CA ILE A 456 6.06 -2.36 14.15
C ILE A 456 6.15 -3.71 13.44
N ASP A 457 6.73 -4.70 14.11
CA ASP A 457 6.69 -6.10 13.67
C ASP A 457 5.60 -6.84 14.46
N GLU A 458 4.49 -7.12 13.78
CA GLU A 458 3.29 -7.71 14.39
C GLU A 458 3.59 -9.01 15.15
N LYS A 459 4.49 -9.86 14.63
CA LYS A 459 4.84 -11.15 15.26
C LYS A 459 5.70 -10.95 16.51
N GLU A 460 6.63 -10.01 16.45
CA GLU A 460 7.50 -9.68 17.57
C GLU A 460 6.70 -9.03 18.70
N GLU A 461 5.83 -8.08 18.37
CA GLU A 461 4.99 -7.39 19.34
C GLU A 461 3.94 -8.33 19.97
N LEU A 462 3.32 -9.21 19.15
CA LEU A 462 2.43 -10.25 19.66
C LEU A 462 3.16 -11.15 20.68
N LYS A 463 4.36 -11.60 20.35
CA LYS A 463 5.15 -12.45 21.25
C LYS A 463 5.50 -11.72 22.56
N LYS A 464 5.95 -10.47 22.48
CA LYS A 464 6.23 -9.64 23.67
C LYS A 464 4.99 -9.53 24.57
N TYR A 465 3.84 -9.24 23.96
CA TYR A 465 2.58 -9.12 24.68
C TYR A 465 2.16 -10.44 25.34
N GLN A 466 2.23 -11.56 24.61
CA GLN A 466 1.93 -12.89 25.14
C GLN A 466 2.85 -13.26 26.32
N ASP A 467 4.15 -13.03 26.18
CA ASP A 467 5.14 -13.33 27.22
C ASP A 467 4.88 -12.48 28.48
N GLU A 468 4.52 -11.20 28.33
CA GLU A 468 4.18 -10.31 29.44
C GLU A 468 2.92 -10.78 30.18
N VAL A 469 1.84 -11.06 29.46
CA VAL A 469 0.56 -11.50 30.06
C VAL A 469 0.74 -12.84 30.78
N LEU A 470 1.40 -13.80 30.13
CA LEU A 470 1.67 -15.11 30.74
C LEU A 470 2.59 -15.03 31.97
N SER A 471 3.58 -14.14 31.94
CA SER A 471 4.46 -13.91 33.09
C SER A 471 3.67 -13.45 34.32
N LYS A 472 2.80 -12.45 34.14
CA LYS A 472 1.93 -11.92 35.20
C LYS A 472 0.90 -12.94 35.68
N ALA A 473 0.29 -13.69 34.76
CA ALA A 473 -0.70 -14.70 35.11
C ALA A 473 -0.11 -15.86 35.95
N ARG A 474 1.13 -16.27 35.66
CA ARG A 474 1.84 -17.32 36.44
C ARG A 474 2.05 -16.97 37.90
N GLU A 475 2.06 -15.68 38.26
CA GLU A 475 2.22 -15.25 39.65
C GLU A 475 0.96 -15.43 40.51
N THR A 476 -0.23 -15.48 39.88
CA THR A 476 -1.53 -15.35 40.56
C THR A 476 -2.54 -16.44 40.25
N MET A 477 -2.32 -17.27 39.23
CA MET A 477 -3.34 -18.18 38.67
C MET A 477 -2.92 -19.66 38.76
N SER A 478 -3.92 -20.56 38.67
CA SER A 478 -3.73 -22.01 38.60
C SER A 478 -3.26 -22.47 37.22
N GLU A 479 -2.76 -23.71 37.09
CA GLU A 479 -2.34 -24.26 35.79
C GLU A 479 -3.51 -24.37 34.78
N ASP A 480 -4.71 -24.70 35.24
CA ASP A 480 -5.91 -24.78 34.40
C ASP A 480 -6.33 -23.40 33.87
N ASP A 481 -6.26 -22.36 34.72
CA ASP A 481 -6.54 -20.98 34.31
C ASP A 481 -5.48 -20.47 33.32
N LEU A 482 -4.21 -20.90 33.47
CA LEU A 482 -3.14 -20.55 32.52
C LEU A 482 -3.35 -21.15 31.14
N GLU A 483 -3.90 -22.36 31.02
CA GLU A 483 -4.22 -22.96 29.71
C GLU A 483 -5.36 -22.17 29.01
N TYR A 484 -6.36 -21.73 29.75
CA TYR A 484 -7.44 -20.88 29.23
C TYR A 484 -6.88 -19.55 28.70
N ILE A 485 -5.98 -18.89 29.44
CA ILE A 485 -5.32 -17.66 28.99
C ILE A 485 -4.44 -17.90 27.75
N LYS A 486 -3.71 -18.99 27.67
CA LYS A 486 -2.91 -19.34 26.50
C LYS A 486 -3.77 -19.53 25.26
N GLU A 487 -4.96 -20.10 25.40
CA GLU A 487 -5.91 -20.28 24.29
C GLU A 487 -6.45 -18.91 23.83
N ASP A 488 -6.86 -18.04 24.76
CA ASP A 488 -7.34 -16.68 24.47
C ASP A 488 -6.26 -15.82 23.79
N LEU A 489 -5.00 -15.93 24.25
CA LEU A 489 -3.87 -15.22 23.66
C LEU A 489 -3.49 -15.68 22.23
N ARG A 490 -4.05 -16.78 21.73
CA ARG A 490 -3.92 -17.20 20.32
C ARG A 490 -4.95 -16.55 19.40
N SER A 491 -5.90 -15.79 19.96
CA SER A 491 -6.92 -15.14 19.17
C SER A 491 -6.33 -14.05 18.26
N PRO A 492 -6.90 -13.82 17.07
CA PRO A 492 -6.48 -12.72 16.20
C PRO A 492 -6.56 -11.35 16.86
N CYS A 493 -7.52 -11.14 17.78
CA CYS A 493 -7.68 -9.89 18.55
C CYS A 493 -6.44 -9.56 19.39
N THR A 494 -5.74 -10.56 19.92
CA THR A 494 -4.52 -10.37 20.70
C THR A 494 -3.40 -9.75 19.87
N GLN A 495 -3.30 -10.10 18.59
CA GLN A 495 -2.34 -9.49 17.68
C GLN A 495 -2.64 -8.00 17.47
N GLU A 496 -3.91 -7.64 17.30
CA GLU A 496 -4.31 -6.24 17.14
C GLU A 496 -4.02 -5.39 18.39
N ILE A 497 -4.26 -5.94 19.58
CA ILE A 497 -3.92 -5.30 20.86
C ILE A 497 -2.41 -5.06 20.97
N ALA A 498 -1.59 -6.04 20.59
CA ALA A 498 -0.14 -5.92 20.65
C ALA A 498 0.39 -4.83 19.71
N VAL A 499 -0.13 -4.78 18.48
CA VAL A 499 0.19 -3.74 17.49
C VAL A 499 -0.25 -2.36 17.98
N PHE A 500 -1.44 -2.25 18.57
CA PHE A 500 -1.94 -0.99 19.14
C PHE A 500 -1.05 -0.46 20.27
N ARG A 501 -0.58 -1.33 21.15
CA ARG A 501 0.35 -0.94 22.23
C ARG A 501 1.68 -0.43 21.68
N ALA A 502 2.26 -1.15 20.72
CA ALA A 502 3.50 -0.74 20.06
C ALA A 502 3.34 0.62 19.34
N PHE A 503 2.19 0.84 18.71
CA PHE A 503 1.85 2.13 18.12
C PHE A 503 1.79 3.25 19.15
N ALA A 504 1.15 3.02 20.30
CA ALA A 504 1.08 3.99 21.39
C ALA A 504 2.46 4.33 21.96
N GLU A 505 3.35 3.36 22.08
CA GLU A 505 4.74 3.55 22.54
C GLU A 505 5.53 4.41 21.55
N ILE A 506 5.38 4.19 20.22
CA ILE A 506 6.02 5.02 19.19
C ILE A 506 5.52 6.48 19.26
N VAL A 507 4.23 6.69 19.42
CA VAL A 507 3.66 8.04 19.56
C VAL A 507 4.18 8.73 20.82
N ASP A 508 4.37 8.00 21.91
CA ASP A 508 4.86 8.55 23.18
C ASP A 508 6.32 9.04 23.14
N GLU A 509 7.12 8.55 22.16
CA GLU A 509 8.48 9.07 21.89
C GLU A 509 8.53 10.56 21.47
N CYS A 510 7.39 11.18 21.19
CA CYS A 510 7.29 12.59 20.76
C CYS A 510 7.73 13.60 21.83
N ASP A 511 7.94 13.17 23.07
CA ASP A 511 8.48 14.04 24.13
C ASP A 511 9.96 14.39 23.88
N ASP A 512 10.72 13.50 23.26
CA ASP A 512 12.17 13.67 23.02
C ASP A 512 12.52 14.05 21.57
N LYS A 513 11.64 13.76 20.61
CA LYS A 513 11.89 13.92 19.17
C LYS A 513 10.58 14.06 18.39
N VAL A 514 10.64 14.60 17.18
CA VAL A 514 9.47 14.60 16.28
C VAL A 514 9.27 13.16 15.75
N VAL A 515 8.04 12.67 15.84
CA VAL A 515 7.65 11.35 15.31
C VAL A 515 6.89 11.55 14.00
N VAL A 516 7.43 11.04 12.90
CA VAL A 516 6.75 11.02 11.60
C VAL A 516 6.31 9.59 11.31
N ILE A 517 5.02 9.39 11.12
CA ILE A 517 4.43 8.05 10.98
C ILE A 517 3.87 7.87 9.57
N ASP A 518 4.50 6.95 8.82
CA ASP A 518 3.98 6.42 7.58
C ASP A 518 2.92 5.37 7.88
N THR A 519 1.66 5.66 7.54
CA THR A 519 0.56 4.77 7.89
C THR A 519 0.29 3.73 6.80
N ALA A 520 -0.16 2.54 7.22
CA ALA A 520 -0.80 1.59 6.32
C ALA A 520 -2.00 2.24 5.60
N PRO A 521 -2.49 1.70 4.47
CA PRO A 521 -3.67 2.22 3.78
C PRO A 521 -4.86 2.39 4.72
N THR A 522 -5.66 3.43 4.48
CA THR A 522 -6.64 4.10 5.34
C THR A 522 -7.50 3.24 6.29
N GLY A 523 -7.88 2.01 5.91
CA GLY A 523 -8.77 1.19 6.73
C GLY A 523 -8.18 0.73 8.07
N HIS A 524 -6.91 0.31 8.11
CA HIS A 524 -6.27 -0.22 9.34
C HIS A 524 -5.97 0.86 10.37
N THR A 525 -5.51 2.02 9.92
CA THR A 525 -5.13 3.10 10.84
C THR A 525 -6.38 3.73 11.48
N LEU A 526 -7.48 3.85 10.72
CA LEU A 526 -8.76 4.32 11.26
C LEU A 526 -9.35 3.30 12.24
N LEU A 527 -9.26 2.01 11.95
CA LEU A 527 -9.66 0.96 12.89
C LEU A 527 -8.86 1.03 14.19
N LEU A 528 -7.55 1.28 14.13
CA LEU A 528 -6.72 1.51 15.32
C LEU A 528 -7.17 2.76 16.10
N LEU A 529 -7.61 3.81 15.42
CA LEU A 529 -8.08 5.05 16.04
C LEU A 529 -9.51 4.93 16.60
N ASP A 530 -10.43 4.30 15.87
CA ASP A 530 -11.81 4.05 16.29
C ASP A 530 -11.89 2.99 17.40
N SER A 531 -11.08 1.94 17.28
CA SER A 531 -10.99 0.86 18.25
C SER A 531 -10.28 1.29 19.53
N SER A 532 -9.65 2.47 19.57
CA SER A 532 -8.89 2.92 20.75
C SER A 532 -9.72 2.92 22.04
N GLN A 533 -11.02 3.22 21.98
CA GLN A 533 -11.90 3.11 23.13
C GLN A 533 -12.23 1.65 23.48
N SER A 534 -12.40 0.80 22.49
CA SER A 534 -12.68 -0.63 22.68
C SER A 534 -11.42 -1.35 23.17
N TYR A 535 -10.24 -1.04 22.60
CA TYR A 535 -8.96 -1.56 23.07
C TYR A 535 -8.59 -1.05 24.47
N HIS A 536 -8.93 0.19 24.81
CA HIS A 536 -8.76 0.70 26.16
C HIS A 536 -9.56 -0.14 27.17
N LYS A 537 -10.82 -0.48 26.87
CA LYS A 537 -11.66 -1.35 27.69
C LYS A 537 -11.12 -2.79 27.75
N GLU A 538 -10.64 -3.33 26.62
CA GLU A 538 -10.11 -4.70 26.56
C GLU A 538 -8.77 -4.83 27.31
N VAL A 539 -7.87 -3.85 27.18
CA VAL A 539 -6.62 -3.78 27.97
C VAL A 539 -6.94 -3.63 29.47
N GLN A 540 -7.98 -2.88 29.84
CA GLN A 540 -8.47 -2.82 31.23
C GLN A 540 -8.89 -4.20 31.75
N ARG A 541 -9.59 -4.96 30.92
CA ARG A 541 -10.14 -6.27 31.27
C ARG A 541 -9.05 -7.33 31.41
N THR A 542 -8.08 -7.37 30.47
CA THR A 542 -7.02 -8.40 30.44
C THR A 542 -5.87 -8.14 31.42
N GLN A 543 -5.61 -6.89 31.80
CA GLN A 543 -4.48 -6.53 32.66
C GLN A 543 -4.85 -6.16 34.13
N GLY A 544 -6.08 -6.40 34.57
CA GLY A 544 -6.48 -6.12 35.94
C GLY A 544 -6.36 -4.66 36.38
N GLY A 545 -6.50 -3.71 35.41
CA GLY A 545 -6.52 -2.27 35.70
C GLY A 545 -5.21 -1.52 35.51
N ASN A 546 -4.12 -2.15 35.13
CA ASN A 546 -2.82 -1.49 34.94
C ASN A 546 -2.56 -1.20 33.44
N ILE A 547 -3.21 -0.16 32.90
CA ILE A 547 -3.04 0.27 31.52
C ILE A 547 -1.72 1.02 31.38
N PRO A 548 -0.87 0.72 30.36
CA PRO A 548 0.34 1.47 30.07
C PRO A 548 0.06 2.97 29.90
N GLU A 549 0.97 3.81 30.37
CA GLU A 549 0.83 5.27 30.31
C GLU A 549 0.77 5.76 28.84
N SER A 550 1.56 5.16 27.94
CA SER A 550 1.52 5.42 26.50
C SER A 550 0.13 5.20 25.89
N VAL A 551 -0.58 4.16 26.30
CA VAL A 551 -1.95 3.87 25.85
C VAL A 551 -2.96 4.91 26.39
N LYS A 552 -2.80 5.33 27.66
CA LYS A 552 -3.66 6.38 28.26
C LYS A 552 -3.49 7.72 27.56
N ASN A 553 -2.26 8.07 27.19
CA ASN A 553 -1.90 9.33 26.60
C ASN A 553 -2.19 9.40 25.10
N LEU A 554 -2.37 8.28 24.42
CA LEU A 554 -2.47 8.21 22.96
C LEU A 554 -3.59 9.11 22.42
N LEU A 555 -4.85 8.90 22.82
CA LEU A 555 -5.98 9.70 22.33
C LEU A 555 -5.88 11.20 22.66
N PRO A 556 -5.52 11.60 23.88
CA PRO A 556 -5.26 13.02 24.16
C PRO A 556 -4.20 13.64 23.23
N ARG A 557 -3.09 12.92 22.96
CA ARG A 557 -2.03 13.40 22.04
C ARG A 557 -2.52 13.51 20.61
N LEU A 558 -3.23 12.50 20.11
CA LEU A 558 -3.77 12.53 18.74
C LEU A 558 -4.71 13.70 18.49
N ARG A 559 -5.39 14.19 19.53
CA ARG A 559 -6.32 15.34 19.48
C ARG A 559 -5.67 16.67 19.84
N SER A 560 -4.42 16.66 20.23
CA SER A 560 -3.71 17.88 20.64
C SER A 560 -3.17 18.68 19.44
N ASP A 561 -2.85 19.94 19.69
CA ASP A 561 -2.20 20.82 18.71
C ASP A 561 -0.75 20.38 18.38
N GLU A 562 -0.18 19.40 19.09
CA GLU A 562 1.13 18.84 18.78
C GLU A 562 1.07 17.82 17.64
N THR A 563 -0.12 17.33 17.31
CA THR A 563 -0.37 16.35 16.25
C THR A 563 -0.84 17.03 14.95
N GLU A 564 -0.39 16.52 13.83
CA GLU A 564 -0.87 16.91 12.51
C GLU A 564 -1.04 15.65 11.63
N VAL A 565 -2.18 15.55 10.98
CA VAL A 565 -2.39 14.58 9.91
C VAL A 565 -2.24 15.27 8.56
N VAL A 566 -1.28 14.81 7.78
CA VAL A 566 -1.04 15.26 6.41
C VAL A 566 -1.68 14.24 5.46
N ILE A 567 -2.69 14.65 4.74
CA ILE A 567 -3.38 13.81 3.76
C ILE A 567 -2.59 13.79 2.46
N VAL A 568 -2.21 12.61 1.99
CA VAL A 568 -1.50 12.40 0.73
C VAL A 568 -2.44 11.79 -0.30
N THR A 569 -2.54 12.41 -1.47
CA THR A 569 -3.40 11.98 -2.57
C THR A 569 -2.70 12.09 -3.92
N LEU A 570 -3.31 11.57 -4.97
CA LEU A 570 -3.01 11.87 -6.37
C LEU A 570 -4.10 12.79 -6.91
N ALA A 571 -3.80 13.57 -7.96
CA ALA A 571 -4.81 14.39 -8.64
C ALA A 571 -5.72 13.54 -9.53
N GLU A 572 -6.38 12.56 -8.95
CA GLU A 572 -7.28 11.62 -9.62
C GLU A 572 -8.58 11.45 -8.79
N ALA A 573 -9.68 11.09 -9.45
CA ALA A 573 -11.00 11.00 -8.83
C ALA A 573 -11.00 10.13 -7.56
N THR A 574 -10.62 8.87 -7.69
CA THR A 574 -10.68 7.89 -6.62
C THR A 574 -9.82 8.26 -5.41
N PRO A 575 -8.50 8.61 -5.57
CA PRO A 575 -7.68 9.05 -4.43
C PRO A 575 -8.22 10.29 -3.71
N VAL A 576 -8.76 11.26 -4.46
CA VAL A 576 -9.32 12.48 -3.85
C VAL A 576 -10.60 12.19 -3.08
N TYR A 577 -11.54 11.40 -3.62
CA TYR A 577 -12.77 11.04 -2.90
C TYR A 577 -12.50 10.21 -1.64
N GLU A 578 -11.55 9.26 -1.69
CA GLU A 578 -11.14 8.52 -0.50
C GLU A 578 -10.49 9.43 0.56
N ALA A 579 -9.67 10.38 0.10
CA ALA A 579 -9.05 11.35 0.99
C ALA A 579 -10.07 12.27 1.69
N LEU A 580 -11.14 12.66 0.98
CA LEU A 580 -12.26 13.43 1.55
C LEU A 580 -13.00 12.62 2.64
N ARG A 581 -13.30 11.35 2.38
CA ARG A 581 -13.94 10.45 3.38
C ARG A 581 -13.03 10.28 4.59
N LEU A 582 -11.72 10.06 4.36
CA LEU A 582 -10.74 9.96 5.44
C LEU A 582 -10.73 11.22 6.32
N GLU A 583 -10.76 12.40 5.72
CA GLU A 583 -10.80 13.65 6.48
C GLU A 583 -12.08 13.77 7.31
N ASP A 584 -13.24 13.36 6.76
CA ASP A 584 -14.49 13.35 7.50
C ASP A 584 -14.46 12.38 8.70
N ASP A 585 -13.80 11.24 8.56
CA ASP A 585 -13.59 10.28 9.64
C ASP A 585 -12.68 10.86 10.74
N LEU A 586 -11.59 11.50 10.34
CA LEU A 586 -10.67 12.17 11.27
C LEU A 586 -11.34 13.33 12.01
N LYS A 587 -12.16 14.12 11.31
CA LYS A 587 -12.97 15.19 11.92
C LYS A 587 -13.95 14.63 12.96
N ARG A 588 -14.62 13.50 12.66
CA ARG A 588 -15.51 12.81 13.64
C ARG A 588 -14.75 12.34 14.88
N ALA A 589 -13.50 11.91 14.72
CA ALA A 589 -12.63 11.53 15.81
C ALA A 589 -12.00 12.72 16.57
N ASN A 590 -12.24 13.98 16.14
CA ASN A 590 -11.63 15.21 16.62
C ASN A 590 -10.09 15.20 16.47
N ILE A 591 -9.58 14.67 15.36
CA ILE A 591 -8.15 14.67 15.03
C ILE A 591 -7.89 15.79 14.01
N PRO A 592 -6.91 16.68 14.25
CA PRO A 592 -6.65 17.82 13.39
C PRO A 592 -6.09 17.40 12.02
N VAL A 593 -6.65 17.99 10.95
CA VAL A 593 -6.17 17.88 9.58
C VAL A 593 -6.08 19.27 8.98
N LYS A 594 -4.90 19.69 8.58
CA LYS A 594 -4.69 20.98 7.94
C LYS A 594 -4.17 20.81 6.51
N TRP A 595 -3.17 19.95 6.32
CA TRP A 595 -2.40 19.89 5.10
C TRP A 595 -2.76 18.72 4.19
N TRP A 596 -2.84 19.04 2.89
CA TRP A 596 -3.01 18.06 1.82
C TRP A 596 -1.80 18.08 0.88
N ILE A 597 -1.34 16.92 0.44
CA ILE A 597 -0.25 16.79 -0.53
C ILE A 597 -0.74 16.01 -1.74
N ILE A 598 -0.72 16.67 -2.90
CA ILE A 598 -0.94 16.06 -4.20
C ILE A 598 0.41 15.59 -4.71
N ASN A 599 0.61 14.28 -4.77
CA ASN A 599 1.87 13.67 -5.16
C ASN A 599 1.85 13.30 -6.65
N SER A 600 3.04 13.26 -7.28
CA SER A 600 3.28 12.77 -8.65
C SER A 600 2.42 13.44 -9.73
N SER A 601 2.24 14.75 -9.68
CA SER A 601 1.46 15.52 -10.65
C SER A 601 2.15 15.59 -12.01
N LEU A 602 1.49 15.12 -13.04
CA LEU A 602 1.90 15.27 -14.44
C LEU A 602 1.64 16.69 -14.96
N TYR A 603 0.62 17.38 -14.42
CA TYR A 603 0.38 18.78 -14.73
C TYR A 603 1.58 19.66 -14.33
N LYS A 604 2.13 19.44 -13.13
CA LYS A 604 3.32 20.15 -12.65
C LYS A 604 4.57 19.75 -13.42
N ALA A 605 4.69 18.51 -13.89
CA ALA A 605 5.79 18.02 -14.73
C ALA A 605 5.79 18.62 -16.15
N ASN A 606 4.68 19.23 -16.58
CA ASN A 606 4.53 20.02 -17.81
C ASN A 606 4.99 19.29 -19.10
N SER A 607 4.55 18.04 -19.26
CA SER A 607 4.82 17.25 -20.47
C SER A 607 4.18 17.87 -21.73
N THR A 608 4.87 17.79 -22.85
CA THR A 608 4.35 18.16 -24.18
C THR A 608 3.85 16.96 -24.98
N ASP A 609 4.01 15.76 -24.44
CA ASP A 609 3.40 14.56 -25.00
C ASP A 609 1.88 14.65 -24.94
N LYS A 610 1.19 14.41 -26.05
CA LYS A 610 -0.27 14.62 -26.15
C LYS A 610 -1.06 13.87 -25.09
N LEU A 611 -0.73 12.61 -24.84
CA LEU A 611 -1.41 11.77 -23.84
C LEU A 611 -1.13 12.26 -22.42
N LEU A 612 0.15 12.53 -22.09
CA LEU A 612 0.53 12.99 -20.76
C LEU A 612 0.07 14.42 -20.49
N ALA A 613 0.10 15.30 -21.49
CA ALA A 613 -0.46 16.65 -21.39
C ALA A 613 -1.97 16.62 -21.15
N ALA A 614 -2.71 15.79 -21.88
CA ALA A 614 -4.14 15.60 -21.65
C ALA A 614 -4.43 15.03 -20.27
N LYS A 615 -3.63 14.03 -19.80
CA LYS A 615 -3.74 13.50 -18.45
C LYS A 615 -3.43 14.54 -17.38
N GLY A 616 -2.38 15.36 -17.57
CA GLY A 616 -2.05 16.46 -16.68
C GLY A 616 -3.17 17.52 -16.63
N ASN A 617 -3.78 17.85 -17.77
CA ASN A 617 -4.91 18.78 -17.79
C ASN A 617 -6.15 18.26 -17.04
N GLU A 618 -6.41 16.95 -17.09
CA GLU A 618 -7.45 16.31 -16.28
C GLU A 618 -7.18 16.38 -14.76
N GLU A 619 -5.92 16.55 -14.34
CA GLU A 619 -5.57 16.74 -12.93
C GLU A 619 -6.07 18.09 -12.38
N VAL A 620 -6.20 19.12 -13.21
CA VAL A 620 -6.52 20.50 -12.79
C VAL A 620 -7.79 20.58 -11.96
N LYS A 621 -8.85 19.89 -12.38
CA LYS A 621 -10.12 19.87 -11.63
C LYS A 621 -9.97 19.27 -10.23
N TRP A 622 -9.06 18.29 -10.06
CA TRP A 622 -8.78 17.65 -8.78
C TRP A 622 -7.86 18.48 -7.92
N ILE A 623 -6.88 19.17 -8.52
CA ILE A 623 -6.02 20.14 -7.84
C ILE A 623 -6.88 21.26 -7.27
N LYS A 624 -7.77 21.86 -8.07
CA LYS A 624 -8.71 22.91 -7.63
C LYS A 624 -9.64 22.42 -6.52
N LYS A 625 -10.14 21.20 -6.63
CA LYS A 625 -10.99 20.60 -5.60
C LYS A 625 -10.25 20.42 -4.26
N VAL A 626 -9.00 19.99 -4.30
CA VAL A 626 -8.15 19.90 -3.10
C VAL A 626 -7.84 21.28 -2.54
N GLU A 627 -7.49 22.27 -3.38
CA GLU A 627 -7.23 23.65 -2.99
C GLU A 627 -8.43 24.26 -2.26
N GLU A 628 -9.61 24.15 -2.84
CA GLU A 628 -10.87 24.65 -2.28
C GLU A 628 -11.18 23.96 -0.94
N HIS A 629 -11.09 22.63 -0.91
CA HIS A 629 -11.44 21.84 0.27
C HIS A 629 -10.47 22.05 1.45
N SER A 630 -9.18 22.15 1.17
CA SER A 630 -8.12 22.42 2.16
C SER A 630 -8.01 23.90 2.57
N ASN A 631 -8.87 24.78 2.02
CA ASN A 631 -8.75 26.24 2.18
C ASN A 631 -7.36 26.77 1.81
N GLY A 632 -6.77 26.24 0.75
CA GLY A 632 -5.45 26.62 0.25
C GLY A 632 -4.27 26.03 1.03
N ASN A 633 -4.51 25.14 2.01
CA ASN A 633 -3.44 24.44 2.72
C ASN A 633 -3.06 23.14 1.99
N PHE A 634 -2.43 23.25 0.85
CA PHE A 634 -2.01 22.11 0.06
C PHE A 634 -0.60 22.29 -0.51
N ALA A 635 0.01 21.22 -0.98
CA ALA A 635 1.23 21.24 -1.77
C ALA A 635 1.13 20.25 -2.93
N VAL A 636 1.87 20.55 -4.00
CA VAL A 636 1.91 19.70 -5.20
C VAL A 636 3.35 19.25 -5.44
N ILE A 637 3.55 17.96 -5.53
CA ILE A 637 4.82 17.32 -5.89
C ILE A 637 4.72 16.87 -7.35
N GLU A 638 5.66 17.29 -8.19
CA GLU A 638 5.70 16.89 -9.59
C GLU A 638 6.03 15.41 -9.75
N TRP A 639 5.58 14.80 -10.82
CA TRP A 639 6.00 13.46 -11.21
C TRP A 639 7.49 13.46 -11.56
N LYS A 640 8.25 12.52 -10.98
CA LYS A 640 9.68 12.34 -11.21
C LYS A 640 9.96 10.99 -11.88
N ALA A 641 10.86 11.01 -12.87
CA ALA A 641 11.29 9.80 -13.56
C ALA A 641 12.11 8.87 -12.67
N ASP A 642 12.99 9.45 -11.89
CA ASP A 642 13.88 8.73 -10.99
C ASP A 642 13.13 8.21 -9.75
N GLU A 643 13.65 7.14 -9.20
CA GLU A 643 13.21 6.68 -7.89
C GLU A 643 13.75 7.64 -6.82
N ILE A 644 12.85 8.29 -6.09
CA ILE A 644 13.20 9.27 -5.08
C ILE A 644 13.58 8.56 -3.79
N LYS A 645 14.89 8.48 -3.54
CA LYS A 645 15.49 7.81 -2.37
C LYS A 645 16.69 8.60 -1.85
N GLY A 646 16.96 8.48 -0.56
CA GLY A 646 18.11 9.07 0.08
C GLY A 646 18.18 10.59 -0.10
N GLU A 647 19.29 11.13 -0.55
CA GLU A 647 19.49 12.58 -0.75
C GLU A 647 18.53 13.17 -1.80
N LYS A 648 18.02 12.38 -2.76
CA LYS A 648 17.03 12.84 -3.74
C LYS A 648 15.69 13.23 -3.12
N LEU A 649 15.40 12.80 -1.89
CA LEU A 649 14.21 13.27 -1.16
C LEU A 649 14.18 14.79 -1.00
N LYS A 650 15.35 15.44 -0.98
CA LYS A 650 15.47 16.91 -0.91
C LYS A 650 14.96 17.62 -2.16
N GLU A 651 14.87 16.95 -3.28
CA GLU A 651 14.31 17.50 -4.51
C GLU A 651 12.78 17.68 -4.46
N LEU A 652 12.13 17.11 -3.44
CA LEU A 652 10.68 17.21 -3.28
C LEU A 652 10.24 18.48 -2.53
N PHE A 653 11.20 19.16 -1.84
CA PHE A 653 10.92 20.35 -1.04
C PHE A 653 11.93 21.49 -1.17
#